data_677c0bb84ccaab03a136944cad80b8f4
#
_entry.id   677c0bb84ccaab03a136944cad80b8f4
#
_cell.length_a   1.000
_cell.length_b   1.000
_cell.length_c   1.000
_cell.angle_alpha   90.00
_cell.angle_beta   90.00
_cell.angle_gamma   90.00
#
_symmetry.space_group_name_H-M   'P 1'
#
loop_
_entity.id
_entity.type
_entity.pdbx_description
1 polymer ?
#
loop_
_entity_poly.entity_id
_entity_poly.type
_entity_poly.pdbx_seq_one_letter_code
_entity_poly.pdbx_strand_id
1 'polypeptide(L)'
;MVNFVKRDKNDIFNRPILGFVFKNKKFLLGLRIAVALLFFYAVFYGFMNPAKENIFTGAVFWVLFWPLFMLLTLPTFGRIFCGICPHGFLGKYITSLGLKKTMPKWMQNRYIGIFLLIFGWWGTYYLFPDFLTSPLGTAGLFAGMTAVAFVVYYMYKDMSYCKYICPIGTMCRAYDKLSFTKLETYTESCKECTTFECASSCPYHLKPFSFAAKNHTDDCTLCMECANACEAVKFTLTKPAHILEKKFKALNAEVWAFILILAAIPVSMTFAHGLERSAIAQDMIWNKTAVLLGMSEYGVGFAFIYAIVLSVFFAVFGLWLASLVLKKDFNTTFSTLGYAFAPLFILGSLGHTLEMFFIKDYATLIQGFAQAFGFAADVAPLAKRGDAWLHYFGFLRWIGVVWTLMLLYKRLKLIDSTRTRKIFGYFFASLLVIFFIGINIYRGYVFKVYGVKAAGHSHHMGGQSIAQRPSFVKSASQPADDNSEVLDFKRMIKATDLIYFTCSDPGANSQGSHGEGMHGGNPMAAPTQKVWLVYGENFGQNTCIGKPDGELSLYDTFNKEATLSTAIQNNCASYSFKMPHNGYYNLFFNSSKVEEDTLHYKSAKLEFLNGNHGLADVYEPRKSQPFIGDKNKIDLIRVRDKKEDSFFYTHSSGDLLRFKALLNNKPLANAEIKVSVDTGWTKDLKTDKEGIAAFNIIKDYFPKWSEFDKRHKEMLLISLSYDDNSSGILNGVNYSKTKYTLTYPLSFYPNENEYKSYKDGLIIAMLTLLLASFVAYRFRRNRTKPFSEVRYDEK
;
A
#
# COMPACT_ATOMS: atom_id res chain seq x y z
N MET A 1 -7.89 34.38 -45.02
CA MET A 1 -6.44 34.57 -44.89
C MET A 1 -6.01 33.70 -43.69
N VAL A 2 -5.15 32.72 -43.93
CA VAL A 2 -4.56 31.93 -42.84
C VAL A 2 -3.45 32.79 -42.25
N ASN A 3 -3.73 33.52 -41.18
CA ASN A 3 -2.70 34.25 -40.44
C ASN A 3 -1.82 33.20 -39.73
N PHE A 4 -0.65 32.93 -40.25
CA PHE A 4 0.35 32.12 -39.58
C PHE A 4 0.78 32.84 -38.30
N VAL A 5 0.35 32.33 -37.15
CA VAL A 5 0.77 32.86 -35.86
C VAL A 5 2.22 32.47 -35.64
N LYS A 6 3.13 33.47 -35.59
CA LYS A 6 4.53 33.23 -35.25
C LYS A 6 4.64 32.83 -33.79
N ARG A 7 5.00 31.59 -33.54
CA ARG A 7 5.10 31.02 -32.17
C ARG A 7 6.37 31.48 -31.46
N ASP A 8 6.25 31.78 -30.18
CA ASP A 8 7.38 32.14 -29.31
C ASP A 8 8.35 30.96 -29.13
N LYS A 9 9.63 31.25 -28.82
CA LYS A 9 10.67 30.21 -28.58
C LYS A 9 10.35 29.28 -27.42
N ASN A 10 9.62 29.78 -26.41
CA ASN A 10 9.20 29.04 -25.25
C ASN A 10 7.82 28.35 -25.39
N ASP A 11 7.20 28.45 -26.56
CA ASP A 11 5.99 27.68 -26.85
C ASP A 11 6.32 26.21 -27.09
N ILE A 12 5.77 25.33 -26.27
CA ILE A 12 5.96 23.87 -26.30
C ILE A 12 5.54 23.31 -27.67
N PHE A 13 4.55 23.93 -28.31
CA PHE A 13 4.09 23.48 -29.63
C PHE A 13 5.12 23.67 -30.75
N ASN A 14 6.17 24.48 -30.52
CA ASN A 14 7.34 24.56 -31.41
C ASN A 14 8.35 23.42 -31.24
N ARG A 15 8.23 22.62 -30.18
CA ARG A 15 9.13 21.49 -29.95
C ARG A 15 8.62 20.24 -30.65
N PRO A 16 9.42 19.57 -31.51
CA PRO A 16 8.93 18.48 -32.33
C PRO A 16 8.21 17.38 -31.54
N ILE A 17 8.84 16.85 -30.48
CA ILE A 17 8.30 15.76 -29.65
C ILE A 17 7.14 16.26 -28.79
N LEU A 18 7.35 17.33 -28.02
CA LEU A 18 6.31 17.85 -27.13
C LEU A 18 5.13 18.43 -27.91
N GLY A 19 5.39 19.12 -29.01
CA GLY A 19 4.34 19.59 -29.92
C GLY A 19 3.49 18.44 -30.46
N PHE A 20 4.11 17.34 -30.86
CA PHE A 20 3.39 16.14 -31.28
C PHE A 20 2.53 15.58 -30.15
N VAL A 21 3.11 15.36 -28.95
CA VAL A 21 2.40 14.79 -27.80
C VAL A 21 1.19 15.63 -27.40
N PHE A 22 1.32 16.95 -27.33
CA PHE A 22 0.25 17.84 -26.84
C PHE A 22 -0.72 18.34 -27.89
N LYS A 23 -0.38 18.32 -29.18
CA LYS A 23 -1.21 18.89 -30.25
C LYS A 23 -1.78 17.83 -31.22
N ASN A 24 -1.26 16.59 -31.21
CA ASN A 24 -1.78 15.55 -32.11
C ASN A 24 -3.07 14.95 -31.56
N LYS A 25 -4.20 15.22 -32.20
CA LYS A 25 -5.54 14.71 -31.79
C LYS A 25 -5.62 13.20 -31.74
N LYS A 26 -5.00 12.50 -32.71
CA LYS A 26 -5.04 11.03 -32.80
C LYS A 26 -4.21 10.41 -31.67
N PHE A 27 -3.03 10.94 -31.42
CA PHE A 27 -2.18 10.51 -30.33
C PHE A 27 -2.84 10.72 -28.96
N LEU A 28 -3.37 11.92 -28.69
CA LEU A 28 -4.07 12.22 -27.44
C LEU A 28 -5.32 11.35 -27.25
N LEU A 29 -6.06 11.07 -28.33
CA LEU A 29 -7.20 10.15 -28.27
C LEU A 29 -6.76 8.73 -27.93
N GLY A 30 -5.72 8.21 -28.62
CA GLY A 30 -5.15 6.90 -28.33
C GLY A 30 -4.67 6.77 -26.89
N LEU A 31 -3.94 7.77 -26.39
CA LEU A 31 -3.47 7.82 -25.01
C LEU A 31 -4.64 7.80 -24.00
N ARG A 32 -5.69 8.59 -24.24
CA ARG A 32 -6.88 8.61 -23.38
C ARG A 32 -7.63 7.29 -23.38
N ILE A 33 -7.74 6.64 -24.53
CA ILE A 33 -8.35 5.31 -24.64
C ILE A 33 -7.51 4.29 -23.87
N ALA A 34 -6.18 4.28 -24.06
CA ALA A 34 -5.28 3.37 -23.36
C ALA A 34 -5.36 3.54 -21.81
N VAL A 35 -5.35 4.79 -21.34
CA VAL A 35 -5.48 5.09 -19.90
C VAL A 35 -6.87 4.68 -19.37
N ALA A 36 -7.94 4.90 -20.16
CA ALA A 36 -9.29 4.49 -19.76
C ALA A 36 -9.41 2.96 -19.71
N LEU A 37 -8.86 2.24 -20.69
CA LEU A 37 -8.85 0.78 -20.69
C LEU A 37 -8.06 0.22 -19.50
N LEU A 38 -6.87 0.77 -19.20
CA LEU A 38 -6.07 0.38 -18.06
C LEU A 38 -6.83 0.62 -16.75
N PHE A 39 -7.46 1.77 -16.61
CA PHE A 39 -8.23 2.12 -15.42
C PHE A 39 -9.40 1.15 -15.19
N PHE A 40 -10.23 0.91 -16.19
CA PHE A 40 -11.39 0.03 -16.07
C PHE A 40 -10.97 -1.43 -15.92
N TYR A 41 -9.88 -1.85 -16.57
CA TYR A 41 -9.33 -3.17 -16.40
C TYR A 41 -8.82 -3.38 -14.96
N ALA A 42 -8.14 -2.40 -14.38
CA ALA A 42 -7.69 -2.49 -12.99
C ALA A 42 -8.85 -2.54 -11.98
N VAL A 43 -9.94 -1.78 -12.23
CA VAL A 43 -11.17 -1.88 -11.43
C VAL A 43 -11.80 -3.26 -11.59
N PHE A 44 -11.99 -3.73 -12.82
CA PHE A 44 -12.53 -5.06 -13.12
C PHE A 44 -11.72 -6.17 -12.46
N TYR A 45 -10.39 -6.11 -12.59
CA TYR A 45 -9.47 -7.09 -12.02
C TYR A 45 -9.53 -7.12 -10.49
N GLY A 46 -9.73 -5.96 -9.84
CA GLY A 46 -9.91 -5.88 -8.39
C GLY A 46 -11.18 -6.54 -7.88
N PHE A 47 -12.28 -6.46 -8.66
CA PHE A 47 -13.51 -7.20 -8.36
C PHE A 47 -13.41 -8.68 -8.70
N MET A 48 -12.71 -9.02 -9.76
CA MET A 48 -12.51 -10.41 -10.19
C MET A 48 -11.58 -11.17 -9.23
N ASN A 49 -10.52 -10.48 -8.76
CA ASN A 49 -9.53 -11.01 -7.83
C ASN A 49 -9.50 -10.17 -6.55
N PRO A 50 -10.45 -10.36 -5.62
CA PRO A 50 -10.54 -9.56 -4.40
C PRO A 50 -9.49 -9.91 -3.35
N ALA A 51 -8.79 -11.04 -3.50
CA ALA A 51 -7.78 -11.51 -2.55
C ALA A 51 -6.54 -10.60 -2.49
N LYS A 52 -5.85 -10.61 -1.37
CA LYS A 52 -4.66 -9.74 -1.12
C LYS A 52 -3.46 -10.05 -2.03
N GLU A 53 -3.46 -11.19 -2.68
CA GLU A 53 -2.49 -11.62 -3.68
C GLU A 53 -2.59 -10.83 -5.00
N ASN A 54 -3.69 -10.12 -5.21
CA ASN A 54 -3.84 -9.23 -6.35
C ASN A 54 -2.96 -7.98 -6.17
N ILE A 55 -1.82 -7.98 -6.83
CA ILE A 55 -0.87 -6.85 -6.82
C ILE A 55 -1.28 -5.79 -7.85
N PHE A 56 -1.87 -6.20 -8.98
CA PHE A 56 -2.12 -5.33 -10.14
C PHE A 56 -3.01 -4.14 -9.82
N THR A 57 -4.14 -4.34 -9.15
CA THR A 57 -5.08 -3.26 -8.82
C THR A 57 -4.39 -2.19 -7.96
N GLY A 58 -3.64 -2.61 -6.93
CA GLY A 58 -2.86 -1.72 -6.09
C GLY A 58 -1.74 -1.02 -6.87
N ALA A 59 -1.01 -1.73 -7.72
CA ALA A 59 0.06 -1.19 -8.56
C ALA A 59 -0.43 -0.07 -9.48
N VAL A 60 -1.59 -0.25 -10.13
CA VAL A 60 -2.15 0.76 -11.03
C VAL A 60 -2.59 2.02 -10.28
N PHE A 61 -3.35 1.88 -9.19
CA PHE A 61 -3.95 3.03 -8.52
C PHE A 61 -3.03 3.69 -7.50
N TRP A 62 -2.34 2.90 -6.65
CA TRP A 62 -1.57 3.40 -5.52
C TRP A 62 -0.10 3.63 -5.83
N VAL A 63 0.43 3.04 -6.91
CA VAL A 63 1.82 3.23 -7.31
C VAL A 63 1.93 4.07 -8.59
N LEU A 64 1.24 3.68 -9.67
CA LEU A 64 1.36 4.36 -10.95
C LEU A 64 0.60 5.69 -10.97
N PHE A 65 -0.72 5.68 -10.73
CA PHE A 65 -1.52 6.89 -10.92
C PHE A 65 -1.34 7.91 -9.81
N TRP A 66 -1.46 7.51 -8.56
CA TRP A 66 -1.44 8.44 -7.46
C TRP A 66 -0.06 9.08 -7.24
N PRO A 67 0.98 8.35 -6.77
CA PRO A 67 2.22 9.02 -6.40
C PRO A 67 3.09 9.36 -7.61
N LEU A 68 3.30 8.39 -8.50
CA LEU A 68 4.30 8.56 -9.56
C LEU A 68 3.81 9.58 -10.59
N PHE A 69 2.64 9.34 -11.18
CA PHE A 69 2.18 10.19 -12.27
C PHE A 69 1.76 11.57 -11.77
N MET A 70 0.93 11.64 -10.72
CA MET A 70 0.38 12.90 -10.24
C MET A 70 1.43 13.80 -9.62
N LEU A 71 2.28 13.30 -8.71
CA LEU A 71 3.33 14.11 -8.08
C LEU A 71 4.38 14.62 -9.07
N LEU A 72 4.67 13.86 -10.12
CA LEU A 72 5.60 14.32 -11.15
C LEU A 72 4.96 15.34 -12.11
N THR A 73 3.69 15.16 -12.48
CA THR A 73 3.06 16.03 -13.48
C THR A 73 2.63 17.38 -12.92
N LEU A 74 2.17 17.44 -11.67
CA LEU A 74 1.69 18.68 -11.07
C LEU A 74 2.75 19.80 -11.05
N PRO A 75 3.98 19.58 -10.56
CA PRO A 75 5.01 20.63 -10.55
C PRO A 75 5.62 20.88 -11.95
N THR A 76 5.48 19.95 -12.89
CA THR A 76 6.05 20.07 -14.23
C THR A 76 5.05 20.65 -15.24
N PHE A 77 4.08 19.84 -15.64
CA PHE A 77 3.11 20.18 -16.70
C PHE A 77 1.75 20.63 -16.15
N GLY A 78 1.57 20.71 -14.81
CA GLY A 78 0.29 21.09 -14.21
C GLY A 78 -0.76 19.98 -14.28
N ARG A 79 -2.01 20.35 -14.58
CA ARG A 79 -3.17 19.44 -14.54
C ARG A 79 -3.25 18.46 -15.72
N ILE A 80 -2.16 18.10 -16.35
CA ILE A 80 -2.14 17.17 -17.50
C ILE A 80 -2.77 15.83 -17.16
N PHE A 81 -2.63 15.36 -15.90
CA PHE A 81 -3.30 14.18 -15.40
C PHE A 81 -4.82 14.24 -15.65
N CYS A 82 -5.46 15.37 -15.32
CA CYS A 82 -6.90 15.57 -15.55
C CYS A 82 -7.24 15.58 -17.06
N GLY A 83 -6.31 16.00 -17.92
CA GLY A 83 -6.49 16.04 -19.38
C GLY A 83 -6.57 14.66 -20.04
N ILE A 84 -5.97 13.63 -19.40
CA ILE A 84 -5.98 12.24 -19.88
C ILE A 84 -6.82 11.32 -18.98
N CYS A 85 -7.31 11.81 -17.83
CA CYS A 85 -8.09 11.04 -16.86
C CYS A 85 -9.37 10.47 -17.52
N PRO A 86 -9.72 9.19 -17.26
CA PRO A 86 -10.93 8.56 -17.80
C PRO A 86 -12.22 9.35 -17.49
N HIS A 87 -12.36 9.88 -16.28
CA HIS A 87 -13.52 10.69 -15.90
C HIS A 87 -13.62 11.99 -16.71
N GLY A 88 -12.50 12.70 -16.92
CA GLY A 88 -12.46 13.91 -17.74
C GLY A 88 -12.68 13.61 -19.21
N PHE A 89 -12.12 12.52 -19.72
CA PHE A 89 -12.26 12.09 -21.11
C PHE A 89 -13.68 11.64 -21.44
N LEU A 90 -14.25 10.70 -20.67
CA LEU A 90 -15.60 10.19 -20.91
C LEU A 90 -16.68 11.19 -20.50
N GLY A 91 -16.41 11.98 -19.46
CA GLY A 91 -17.35 12.96 -18.92
C GLY A 91 -17.81 13.99 -19.94
N LYS A 92 -16.94 14.44 -20.86
CA LYS A 92 -17.32 15.38 -21.93
C LYS A 92 -18.41 14.81 -22.85
N TYR A 93 -18.34 13.51 -23.15
CA TYR A 93 -19.34 12.84 -24.00
C TYR A 93 -20.65 12.63 -23.23
N ILE A 94 -20.56 12.19 -21.95
CA ILE A 94 -21.72 12.00 -21.09
C ILE A 94 -22.45 13.32 -20.86
N THR A 95 -21.72 14.40 -20.55
CA THR A 95 -22.30 15.74 -20.37
C THR A 95 -22.98 16.25 -21.64
N SER A 96 -22.41 16.00 -22.81
CA SER A 96 -23.01 16.42 -24.08
C SER A 96 -24.34 15.72 -24.37
N LEU A 97 -24.52 14.51 -23.89
CA LEU A 97 -25.71 13.66 -24.04
C LEU A 97 -26.72 13.81 -22.90
N GLY A 98 -26.28 14.39 -21.78
CA GLY A 98 -27.04 14.45 -20.53
C GLY A 98 -28.11 15.53 -20.53
N LEU A 99 -28.73 15.72 -19.35
CA LEU A 99 -29.85 16.65 -19.11
C LEU A 99 -29.43 18.13 -19.12
N LYS A 100 -28.12 18.42 -19.03
CA LYS A 100 -27.55 19.78 -19.06
C LYS A 100 -28.14 20.74 -18.03
N LYS A 101 -28.66 20.25 -16.91
CA LYS A 101 -29.16 21.09 -15.83
C LYS A 101 -28.03 21.91 -15.22
N THR A 102 -28.32 23.08 -14.70
CA THR A 102 -27.36 23.85 -13.91
C THR A 102 -27.23 23.20 -12.54
N MET A 103 -26.01 22.98 -12.08
CA MET A 103 -25.75 22.41 -10.74
C MET A 103 -26.30 23.34 -9.65
N PRO A 104 -27.00 22.83 -8.61
CA PRO A 104 -27.49 23.63 -7.50
C PRO A 104 -26.36 24.40 -6.80
N LYS A 105 -26.63 25.63 -6.32
CA LYS A 105 -25.60 26.49 -5.70
C LYS A 105 -24.87 25.83 -4.52
N TRP A 106 -25.56 25.04 -3.70
CA TRP A 106 -24.96 24.35 -2.57
C TRP A 106 -23.97 23.27 -2.99
N MET A 107 -24.18 22.59 -4.13
CA MET A 107 -23.25 21.63 -4.71
C MET A 107 -22.08 22.29 -5.45
N GLN A 108 -22.19 23.56 -5.85
CA GLN A 108 -21.10 24.32 -6.46
C GLN A 108 -20.02 24.71 -5.42
N ASN A 109 -20.10 24.16 -4.22
CA ASN A 109 -19.17 24.39 -3.16
C ASN A 109 -17.86 23.59 -3.36
N ARG A 110 -16.75 24.30 -3.55
CA ARG A 110 -15.42 23.69 -3.77
C ARG A 110 -14.85 22.96 -2.55
N TYR A 111 -15.42 23.19 -1.35
CA TYR A 111 -15.04 22.47 -0.12
C TYR A 111 -15.50 21.01 -0.13
N ILE A 112 -16.50 20.63 -0.94
CA ILE A 112 -16.96 19.25 -1.07
C ILE A 112 -15.80 18.34 -1.52
N GLY A 113 -15.06 18.72 -2.57
CA GLY A 113 -13.92 17.96 -3.06
C GLY A 113 -12.78 17.87 -2.03
N ILE A 114 -12.56 18.92 -1.22
CA ILE A 114 -11.57 18.91 -0.14
C ILE A 114 -12.02 17.94 0.96
N PHE A 115 -13.27 18.03 1.39
CA PHE A 115 -13.83 17.14 2.41
C PHE A 115 -13.72 15.67 1.99
N LEU A 116 -14.10 15.34 0.75
CA LEU A 116 -13.99 13.99 0.22
C LEU A 116 -12.53 13.51 0.13
N LEU A 117 -11.59 14.40 -0.19
CA LEU A 117 -10.18 14.06 -0.23
C LEU A 117 -9.62 13.78 1.17
N ILE A 118 -9.93 14.65 2.14
CA ILE A 118 -9.30 14.57 3.46
C ILE A 118 -9.96 13.50 4.33
N PHE A 119 -11.30 13.49 4.41
CA PHE A 119 -12.02 12.56 5.29
C PHE A 119 -12.49 11.30 4.55
N GLY A 120 -13.01 11.44 3.33
CA GLY A 120 -13.47 10.29 2.54
C GLY A 120 -12.35 9.39 2.02
N TRP A 121 -11.16 9.92 1.83
CA TRP A 121 -10.01 9.16 1.33
C TRP A 121 -8.94 8.96 2.41
N TRP A 122 -8.22 10.04 2.82
CA TRP A 122 -7.13 9.92 3.78
C TRP A 122 -7.59 9.58 5.19
N GLY A 123 -8.73 10.10 5.64
CA GLY A 123 -9.35 9.70 6.91
C GLY A 123 -9.69 8.22 6.93
N THR A 124 -10.29 7.71 5.86
CA THR A 124 -10.56 6.26 5.74
C THR A 124 -9.28 5.43 5.72
N TYR A 125 -8.22 5.91 5.05
CA TYR A 125 -6.93 5.23 5.03
C TYR A 125 -6.29 5.10 6.41
N TYR A 126 -6.38 6.15 7.27
CA TYR A 126 -5.79 6.12 8.61
C TYR A 126 -6.68 5.46 9.66
N LEU A 127 -7.99 5.51 9.49
CA LEU A 127 -8.95 4.87 10.41
C LEU A 127 -9.22 3.40 10.05
N PHE A 128 -9.22 3.06 8.76
CA PHE A 128 -9.49 1.73 8.24
C PHE A 128 -8.42 1.33 7.19
N PRO A 129 -7.15 1.13 7.61
CA PRO A 129 -6.03 0.96 6.67
C PRO A 129 -6.20 -0.25 5.74
N ASP A 130 -6.78 -1.34 6.23
CA ASP A 130 -6.96 -2.57 5.44
C ASP A 130 -8.04 -2.42 4.36
N PHE A 131 -9.02 -1.54 4.56
CA PHE A 131 -10.11 -1.36 3.62
C PHE A 131 -9.63 -0.79 2.28
N LEU A 132 -8.94 0.36 2.30
CA LEU A 132 -8.49 1.02 1.07
C LEU A 132 -7.28 0.37 0.43
N THR A 133 -6.49 -0.39 1.18
CA THR A 133 -5.33 -1.12 0.65
C THR A 133 -5.68 -2.49 0.08
N SER A 134 -6.88 -3.02 0.40
CA SER A 134 -7.36 -4.24 -0.22
C SER A 134 -7.71 -4.03 -1.70
N PRO A 135 -7.51 -5.04 -2.56
CA PRO A 135 -7.88 -4.94 -3.98
C PRO A 135 -9.34 -4.59 -4.21
N LEU A 136 -10.24 -5.21 -3.44
CA LEU A 136 -11.67 -4.93 -3.51
C LEU A 136 -12.03 -3.53 -3.05
N GLY A 137 -11.48 -3.07 -1.91
CA GLY A 137 -11.72 -1.73 -1.39
C GLY A 137 -11.21 -0.66 -2.36
N THR A 138 -10.02 -0.87 -2.95
CA THR A 138 -9.47 -0.02 -4.01
C THR A 138 -10.38 0.01 -5.24
N ALA A 139 -10.78 -1.16 -5.77
CA ALA A 139 -11.67 -1.24 -6.92
C ALA A 139 -13.03 -0.61 -6.63
N GLY A 140 -13.60 -0.84 -5.44
CA GLY A 140 -14.86 -0.26 -4.98
C GLY A 140 -14.80 1.27 -4.88
N LEU A 141 -13.72 1.83 -4.34
CA LEU A 141 -13.51 3.27 -4.27
C LEU A 141 -13.53 3.91 -5.67
N PHE A 142 -12.72 3.38 -6.60
CA PHE A 142 -12.63 3.94 -7.95
C PHE A 142 -13.88 3.67 -8.80
N ALA A 143 -14.55 2.53 -8.63
CA ALA A 143 -15.85 2.27 -9.24
C ALA A 143 -16.93 3.23 -8.72
N GLY A 144 -17.01 3.44 -7.40
CA GLY A 144 -17.93 4.38 -6.78
C GLY A 144 -17.71 5.82 -7.24
N MET A 145 -16.45 6.27 -7.27
CA MET A 145 -16.08 7.58 -7.83
C MET A 145 -16.52 7.72 -9.29
N THR A 146 -16.35 6.66 -10.08
CA THR A 146 -16.76 6.64 -11.50
C THR A 146 -18.28 6.72 -11.64
N ALA A 147 -19.02 5.95 -10.86
CA ALA A 147 -20.48 5.96 -10.86
C ALA A 147 -21.02 7.36 -10.51
N VAL A 148 -20.52 7.97 -9.42
CA VAL A 148 -20.89 9.34 -9.02
C VAL A 148 -20.51 10.34 -10.13
N ALA A 149 -19.32 10.22 -10.72
CA ALA A 149 -18.90 11.09 -11.81
C ALA A 149 -19.85 11.03 -13.00
N PHE A 150 -20.24 9.83 -13.43
CA PHE A 150 -21.10 9.63 -14.58
C PHE A 150 -22.53 10.14 -14.33
N VAL A 151 -23.09 9.92 -13.13
CA VAL A 151 -24.38 10.49 -12.73
C VAL A 151 -24.35 12.01 -12.76
N VAL A 152 -23.31 12.61 -12.16
CA VAL A 152 -23.16 14.08 -12.12
C VAL A 152 -22.98 14.67 -13.52
N TYR A 153 -22.19 14.04 -14.39
CA TYR A 153 -22.02 14.48 -15.78
C TYR A 153 -23.29 14.34 -16.60
N TYR A 154 -24.08 13.31 -16.38
CA TYR A 154 -25.35 13.15 -17.07
C TYR A 154 -26.38 14.18 -16.63
N MET A 155 -26.42 14.53 -15.35
CA MET A 155 -27.38 15.50 -14.81
C MET A 155 -27.00 16.96 -15.12
N TYR A 156 -25.71 17.30 -14.96
CA TYR A 156 -25.26 18.69 -14.92
C TYR A 156 -24.30 19.03 -16.07
N LYS A 157 -24.39 20.31 -16.52
CA LYS A 157 -23.50 20.86 -17.53
C LYS A 157 -22.11 21.22 -16.98
N ASP A 158 -21.20 21.66 -17.87
CA ASP A 158 -19.92 22.32 -17.55
C ASP A 158 -18.91 21.44 -16.82
N MET A 159 -18.96 20.11 -16.99
CA MET A 159 -18.07 19.17 -16.31
C MET A 159 -18.08 19.34 -14.78
N SER A 160 -19.27 19.49 -14.22
CA SER A 160 -19.49 19.89 -12.82
C SER A 160 -18.84 18.96 -11.79
N TYR A 161 -18.74 17.66 -12.07
CA TYR A 161 -18.01 16.72 -11.18
C TYR A 161 -16.54 17.13 -11.01
N CYS A 162 -15.81 17.35 -12.12
CA CYS A 162 -14.39 17.77 -12.06
C CYS A 162 -14.20 19.14 -11.40
N LYS A 163 -15.19 20.02 -11.50
CA LYS A 163 -15.12 21.37 -10.92
C LYS A 163 -15.33 21.40 -9.41
N TYR A 164 -16.26 20.58 -8.88
CA TYR A 164 -16.75 20.77 -7.51
C TYR A 164 -16.59 19.53 -6.62
N ILE A 165 -16.75 18.32 -7.15
CA ILE A 165 -16.87 17.09 -6.37
C ILE A 165 -15.57 16.27 -6.37
N CYS A 166 -14.88 16.17 -7.53
CA CYS A 166 -13.72 15.29 -7.68
C CYS A 166 -12.60 15.64 -6.68
N PRO A 167 -12.22 14.73 -5.76
CA PRO A 167 -11.16 14.97 -4.78
C PRO A 167 -9.79 15.16 -5.47
N ILE A 168 -9.46 14.33 -6.44
CA ILE A 168 -8.21 14.44 -7.23
C ILE A 168 -8.20 15.75 -8.04
N GLY A 169 -9.35 16.09 -8.68
CA GLY A 169 -9.50 17.35 -9.41
C GLY A 169 -9.27 18.58 -8.52
N THR A 170 -9.68 18.52 -7.27
CA THR A 170 -9.46 19.59 -6.28
C THR A 170 -7.98 19.75 -5.97
N MET A 171 -7.27 18.65 -5.72
CA MET A 171 -5.83 18.67 -5.51
C MET A 171 -5.09 19.20 -6.75
N CYS A 172 -5.37 18.64 -7.92
CA CYS A 172 -4.73 19.07 -9.17
C CYS A 172 -4.93 20.56 -9.45
N ARG A 173 -6.14 21.11 -9.17
CA ARG A 173 -6.43 22.54 -9.36
C ARG A 173 -5.64 23.43 -8.39
N ALA A 174 -5.51 23.03 -7.14
CA ALA A 174 -4.75 23.80 -6.19
C ALA A 174 -3.26 23.89 -6.57
N TYR A 175 -2.68 22.77 -6.97
CA TYR A 175 -1.24 22.65 -7.20
C TYR A 175 -0.76 22.92 -8.63
N ASP A 176 -1.64 23.06 -9.63
CA ASP A 176 -1.27 23.37 -11.02
C ASP A 176 -0.48 24.66 -11.17
N LYS A 177 -0.67 25.59 -10.22
CA LYS A 177 -0.01 26.90 -10.17
C LYS A 177 1.50 26.83 -9.86
N LEU A 178 1.98 25.64 -9.43
CA LEU A 178 3.41 25.38 -9.24
C LEU A 178 4.12 24.99 -10.54
N SER A 179 3.36 24.63 -11.57
CA SER A 179 3.90 24.10 -12.82
C SER A 179 4.84 25.04 -13.55
N PHE A 180 5.69 24.44 -14.40
CA PHE A 180 6.58 25.15 -15.32
C PHE A 180 5.87 25.59 -16.60
N THR A 181 4.59 25.29 -16.74
CA THR A 181 3.84 25.49 -17.97
C THR A 181 2.63 26.38 -17.75
N LYS A 182 2.21 27.08 -18.79
CA LYS A 182 1.03 27.92 -18.81
C LYS A 182 0.32 27.81 -20.15
N LEU A 183 -0.99 27.54 -20.11
CA LEU A 183 -1.85 27.62 -21.29
C LEU A 183 -2.45 29.02 -21.37
N GLU A 184 -2.30 29.69 -22.50
CA GLU A 184 -2.85 31.00 -22.78
C GLU A 184 -2.97 31.24 -24.31
N THR A 185 -3.34 32.41 -24.74
CA THR A 185 -3.42 32.77 -26.16
C THR A 185 -2.44 33.90 -26.48
N TYR A 186 -2.08 33.99 -27.77
CA TYR A 186 -1.39 35.17 -28.30
C TYR A 186 -2.37 36.33 -28.35
N THR A 187 -2.23 37.28 -27.44
CA THR A 187 -3.18 38.36 -27.22
C THR A 187 -3.43 39.20 -28.48
N GLU A 188 -2.39 39.44 -29.29
CA GLU A 188 -2.50 40.20 -30.52
C GLU A 188 -3.41 39.49 -31.54
N SER A 189 -3.27 38.18 -31.70
CA SER A 189 -4.11 37.39 -32.58
C SER A 189 -5.58 37.29 -32.11
N CYS A 190 -5.84 37.64 -30.87
CA CYS A 190 -7.19 37.57 -30.31
C CYS A 190 -7.94 38.91 -30.37
N LYS A 191 -7.28 40.05 -30.73
CA LYS A 191 -7.88 41.37 -30.78
C LYS A 191 -9.05 41.48 -31.77
N GLU A 192 -8.91 40.81 -32.91
CA GLU A 192 -9.90 40.80 -34.00
C GLU A 192 -10.66 39.47 -34.10
N CYS A 193 -10.60 38.65 -33.11
CA CYS A 193 -11.24 37.34 -33.14
C CYS A 193 -12.74 37.44 -32.94
N THR A 194 -13.51 36.95 -33.89
CA THR A 194 -14.97 36.88 -33.84
C THR A 194 -15.54 35.50 -33.66
N THR A 195 -14.72 34.43 -33.90
CA THR A 195 -15.17 33.05 -33.91
C THR A 195 -15.08 32.34 -32.57
N PHE A 196 -14.19 32.80 -31.67
CA PHE A 196 -13.96 32.24 -30.33
C PHE A 196 -13.86 30.72 -30.27
N GLU A 197 -13.23 30.10 -31.28
CA GLU A 197 -13.12 28.65 -31.43
C GLU A 197 -12.47 27.97 -30.22
N CYS A 198 -11.49 28.61 -29.57
CA CYS A 198 -10.89 28.12 -28.36
C CYS A 198 -11.88 28.00 -27.18
N ALA A 199 -12.88 28.86 -27.10
CA ALA A 199 -13.89 28.81 -26.06
C ALA A 199 -15.03 27.84 -26.42
N SER A 200 -15.46 27.82 -27.70
CA SER A 200 -16.52 26.92 -28.17
C SER A 200 -16.11 25.44 -28.13
N SER A 201 -14.83 25.12 -28.33
CA SER A 201 -14.29 23.77 -28.24
C SER A 201 -14.03 23.30 -26.80
N CYS A 202 -14.10 24.21 -25.82
CA CYS A 202 -13.77 23.88 -24.43
C CYS A 202 -14.93 23.13 -23.73
N PRO A 203 -14.75 21.85 -23.31
CA PRO A 203 -15.80 21.08 -22.64
C PRO A 203 -16.16 21.65 -21.25
N TYR A 204 -15.30 22.51 -20.70
CA TYR A 204 -15.51 23.19 -19.42
C TYR A 204 -16.13 24.58 -19.56
N HIS A 205 -16.44 25.00 -20.78
CA HIS A 205 -16.93 26.35 -21.12
C HIS A 205 -16.08 27.48 -20.53
N LEU A 206 -14.73 27.28 -20.59
CA LEU A 206 -13.77 28.31 -20.19
C LEU A 206 -13.48 29.25 -21.36
N LYS A 207 -12.88 30.39 -21.02
CA LYS A 207 -12.49 31.42 -22.00
C LYS A 207 -10.96 31.51 -22.09
N PRO A 208 -10.23 30.59 -22.82
CA PRO A 208 -8.76 30.56 -22.86
C PRO A 208 -8.12 31.89 -23.26
N PHE A 209 -8.80 32.69 -24.10
CA PHE A 209 -8.34 34.00 -24.50
C PHE A 209 -8.25 35.01 -23.33
N SER A 210 -8.91 34.73 -22.18
CA SER A 210 -8.85 35.59 -21.00
C SER A 210 -7.78 35.15 -19.96
N PHE A 211 -7.11 34.02 -20.16
CA PHE A 211 -6.18 33.46 -19.18
C PHE A 211 -4.94 34.34 -18.95
N ALA A 212 -4.42 34.95 -20.02
CA ALA A 212 -3.29 35.86 -19.93
C ALA A 212 -3.62 37.08 -19.08
N ALA A 213 -4.75 37.73 -19.32
CA ALA A 213 -5.20 38.93 -18.61
C ALA A 213 -5.51 38.63 -17.13
N LYS A 214 -6.14 37.50 -16.85
CA LYS A 214 -6.48 37.08 -15.47
C LYS A 214 -5.27 36.53 -14.71
N ASN A 215 -4.16 36.19 -15.36
CA ASN A 215 -3.06 35.42 -14.80
C ASN A 215 -3.55 34.15 -14.06
N HIS A 216 -4.56 33.46 -14.62
CA HIS A 216 -5.19 32.29 -14.03
C HIS A 216 -5.78 31.41 -15.12
N THR A 217 -5.64 30.11 -14.98
CA THR A 217 -6.15 29.10 -15.92
C THR A 217 -7.55 28.57 -15.52
N ASP A 218 -8.16 29.17 -14.51
CA ASP A 218 -9.47 28.75 -13.95
C ASP A 218 -9.51 27.24 -13.66
N ASP A 219 -10.51 26.53 -14.21
CA ASP A 219 -10.68 25.08 -14.06
C ASP A 219 -10.11 24.29 -15.26
N CYS A 220 -9.16 24.84 -15.99
CA CYS A 220 -8.56 24.18 -17.16
C CYS A 220 -7.87 22.88 -16.75
N THR A 221 -8.18 21.80 -17.46
CA THR A 221 -7.61 20.45 -17.25
C THR A 221 -6.50 20.11 -18.23
N LEU A 222 -6.06 21.06 -19.05
CA LEU A 222 -5.06 20.84 -20.11
C LEU A 222 -5.46 19.71 -21.09
N CYS A 223 -6.76 19.63 -21.41
CA CYS A 223 -7.26 18.65 -22.36
C CYS A 223 -6.90 18.96 -23.82
N MET A 224 -6.29 20.13 -24.09
CA MET A 224 -5.80 20.57 -25.39
C MET A 224 -6.86 20.66 -26.51
N GLU A 225 -8.16 20.58 -26.21
CA GLU A 225 -9.20 20.72 -27.23
C GLU A 225 -9.20 22.13 -27.86
N CYS A 226 -8.99 23.18 -27.04
CA CYS A 226 -8.85 24.54 -27.52
C CYS A 226 -7.61 24.76 -28.39
N ALA A 227 -6.48 24.14 -28.06
CA ALA A 227 -5.24 24.23 -28.84
C ALA A 227 -5.34 23.49 -30.19
N ASN A 228 -6.22 22.52 -30.27
CA ASN A 228 -6.54 21.81 -31.50
C ASN A 228 -7.58 22.51 -32.39
N ALA A 229 -8.34 23.44 -31.81
CA ALA A 229 -9.34 24.20 -32.52
C ALA A 229 -8.83 25.58 -33.00
N CYS A 230 -7.87 26.17 -32.27
CA CYS A 230 -7.39 27.52 -32.54
C CYS A 230 -5.87 27.60 -32.45
N GLU A 231 -5.23 28.06 -33.54
CA GLU A 231 -3.77 28.22 -33.65
C GLU A 231 -3.21 29.32 -32.73
N ALA A 232 -4.03 30.28 -32.31
CA ALA A 232 -3.61 31.32 -31.36
C ALA A 232 -3.42 30.83 -29.92
N VAL A 233 -3.83 29.59 -29.62
CA VAL A 233 -3.56 29.00 -28.33
C VAL A 233 -2.10 28.55 -28.26
N LYS A 234 -1.42 28.94 -27.18
CA LYS A 234 -0.04 28.59 -26.88
C LYS A 234 0.07 27.87 -25.52
N PHE A 235 1.04 26.97 -25.44
CA PHE A 235 1.39 26.25 -24.22
C PHE A 235 2.87 26.49 -23.93
N THR A 236 3.14 27.44 -23.04
CA THR A 236 4.48 27.98 -22.84
C THR A 236 5.19 27.42 -21.63
N LEU A 237 6.51 27.22 -21.77
CA LEU A 237 7.40 26.98 -20.63
C LEU A 237 7.65 28.31 -19.90
N THR A 238 7.45 28.27 -18.58
CA THR A 238 7.60 29.41 -17.69
C THR A 238 8.50 29.06 -16.50
N LYS A 239 8.78 30.05 -15.66
CA LYS A 239 9.42 29.75 -14.37
C LYS A 239 8.46 28.97 -13.47
N PRO A 240 8.99 28.06 -12.61
CA PRO A 240 8.18 27.40 -11.60
C PRO A 240 7.39 28.39 -10.76
N ALA A 241 6.13 28.08 -10.50
CA ALA A 241 5.23 28.91 -9.70
C ALA A 241 5.06 30.36 -10.22
N HIS A 242 5.27 30.61 -11.51
CA HIS A 242 5.16 31.95 -12.13
C HIS A 242 3.82 32.63 -11.81
N ILE A 243 2.71 31.88 -11.82
CA ILE A 243 1.38 32.39 -11.49
C ILE A 243 1.34 32.94 -10.06
N LEU A 244 2.00 32.26 -9.11
CA LEU A 244 1.98 32.61 -7.69
C LEU A 244 2.75 33.91 -7.37
N GLU A 245 3.63 34.37 -8.24
CA GLU A 245 4.39 35.60 -8.04
C GLU A 245 3.59 36.87 -8.35
N LYS A 246 2.47 36.76 -9.05
CA LYS A 246 1.64 37.85 -9.51
C LYS A 246 0.29 37.88 -8.79
N LYS A 247 -0.44 39.02 -8.90
CA LYS A 247 -1.83 39.10 -8.46
C LYS A 247 -2.72 38.30 -9.41
N PHE A 248 -3.66 37.57 -8.85
CA PHE A 248 -4.73 36.86 -9.53
C PHE A 248 -5.93 36.72 -8.59
N LYS A 249 -7.08 36.30 -9.11
CA LYS A 249 -8.28 36.06 -8.28
C LYS A 249 -8.06 34.83 -7.42
N ALA A 250 -7.71 35.01 -6.18
CA ALA A 250 -7.48 33.96 -5.20
C ALA A 250 -8.79 33.31 -4.73
N LEU A 251 -8.73 32.02 -4.40
CA LEU A 251 -9.82 31.24 -3.85
C LEU A 251 -9.43 30.66 -2.48
N ASN A 252 -10.16 31.01 -1.43
CA ASN A 252 -9.88 30.50 -0.09
C ASN A 252 -9.91 28.96 -0.02
N ALA A 253 -10.75 28.31 -0.82
CA ALA A 253 -10.81 26.86 -0.90
C ALA A 253 -9.48 26.22 -1.36
N GLU A 254 -8.71 26.89 -2.24
CA GLU A 254 -7.39 26.38 -2.64
C GLU A 254 -6.36 26.50 -1.50
N VAL A 255 -6.40 27.59 -0.74
CA VAL A 255 -5.54 27.75 0.45
C VAL A 255 -5.87 26.68 1.50
N TRP A 256 -7.14 26.44 1.75
CA TRP A 256 -7.56 25.32 2.61
C TRP A 256 -7.07 23.98 2.08
N ALA A 257 -7.11 23.76 0.75
CA ALA A 257 -6.57 22.55 0.16
C ALA A 257 -5.06 22.39 0.44
N PHE A 258 -4.26 23.47 0.34
CA PHE A 258 -2.82 23.40 0.68
C PHE A 258 -2.58 23.02 2.13
N ILE A 259 -3.29 23.64 3.06
CA ILE A 259 -3.13 23.38 4.50
C ILE A 259 -3.55 21.94 4.84
N LEU A 260 -4.74 21.53 4.39
CA LEU A 260 -5.31 20.24 4.72
C LEU A 260 -4.61 19.07 4.02
N ILE A 261 -4.14 19.24 2.78
CA ILE A 261 -3.36 18.21 2.08
C ILE A 261 -1.97 18.07 2.70
N LEU A 262 -1.33 19.17 3.09
CA LEU A 262 -0.08 19.14 3.84
C LEU A 262 -0.27 18.37 5.16
N ALA A 263 -1.35 18.64 5.86
CA ALA A 263 -1.69 17.96 7.11
C ALA A 263 -1.93 16.45 6.90
N ALA A 264 -2.80 16.11 5.94
CA ALA A 264 -3.28 14.75 5.72
C ALA A 264 -2.22 13.81 5.12
N ILE A 265 -1.21 14.34 4.42
CA ILE A 265 -0.22 13.51 3.74
C ILE A 265 1.15 13.64 4.44
N PRO A 266 2.02 14.63 4.22
CA PRO A 266 3.38 14.60 4.78
C PRO A 266 3.43 14.74 6.30
N VAL A 267 2.53 15.52 6.92
CA VAL A 267 2.51 15.64 8.39
C VAL A 267 1.96 14.37 9.03
N SER A 268 0.84 13.85 8.55
CA SER A 268 0.26 12.58 9.03
C SER A 268 1.20 11.40 8.81
N MET A 269 1.90 11.34 7.67
CA MET A 269 2.94 10.32 7.45
C MET A 269 4.09 10.44 8.46
N THR A 270 4.47 11.67 8.84
CA THR A 270 5.49 11.87 9.88
C THR A 270 5.02 11.39 11.25
N PHE A 271 3.76 11.56 11.58
CA PHE A 271 3.18 11.07 12.84
C PHE A 271 2.89 9.58 12.77
N ALA A 272 1.99 9.15 11.90
CA ALA A 272 1.46 7.80 11.84
C ALA A 272 2.45 6.74 11.31
N HIS A 273 3.26 7.07 10.29
CA HIS A 273 4.25 6.13 9.74
C HIS A 273 5.67 6.42 10.22
N GLY A 274 5.91 7.59 10.79
CA GLY A 274 7.18 7.97 11.41
C GLY A 274 7.16 7.66 12.91
N LEU A 275 6.68 8.60 13.72
CA LEU A 275 6.79 8.58 15.18
C LEU A 275 6.10 7.38 15.83
N GLU A 276 5.05 6.81 15.25
CA GLU A 276 4.42 5.57 15.70
C GLU A 276 5.34 4.34 15.68
N ARG A 277 6.42 4.40 14.90
CA ARG A 277 7.44 3.34 14.85
C ARG A 277 8.59 3.55 15.83
N SER A 278 8.58 4.64 16.58
CA SER A 278 9.61 4.90 17.60
C SER A 278 9.38 4.09 18.87
N ALA A 279 10.46 3.85 19.63
CA ALA A 279 10.36 3.16 20.92
C ALA A 279 9.42 3.85 21.91
N ILE A 280 9.25 5.18 21.80
CA ILE A 280 8.39 5.99 22.66
C ILE A 280 7.01 6.28 22.05
N ALA A 281 6.55 5.47 21.08
CA ALA A 281 5.26 5.70 20.41
C ALA A 281 4.09 5.82 21.39
N GLN A 282 4.06 4.97 22.42
CA GLN A 282 3.00 4.97 23.45
C GLN A 282 2.96 6.28 24.26
N ASP A 283 4.09 6.98 24.36
CA ASP A 283 4.19 8.26 25.07
C ASP A 283 3.73 9.46 24.26
N MET A 284 3.47 9.26 22.96
CA MET A 284 2.96 10.34 22.11
C MET A 284 1.57 10.78 22.53
N ILE A 285 1.33 12.09 22.44
CA ILE A 285 0.10 12.72 22.95
C ILE A 285 -1.17 12.11 22.34
N TRP A 286 -1.13 11.74 21.05
CA TRP A 286 -2.28 11.13 20.39
C TRP A 286 -2.59 9.72 20.89
N ASN A 287 -1.58 8.91 21.22
CA ASN A 287 -1.80 7.59 21.83
C ASN A 287 -2.30 7.71 23.27
N LYS A 288 -1.74 8.64 24.06
CA LYS A 288 -2.29 8.95 25.41
C LYS A 288 -3.75 9.40 25.35
N THR A 289 -4.10 10.21 24.34
CA THR A 289 -5.50 10.62 24.13
C THR A 289 -6.39 9.44 23.72
N ALA A 290 -5.91 8.56 22.85
CA ALA A 290 -6.64 7.36 22.45
C ALA A 290 -6.91 6.44 23.64
N VAL A 291 -5.91 6.24 24.51
CA VAL A 291 -6.06 5.47 25.76
C VAL A 291 -7.06 6.13 26.72
N LEU A 292 -6.95 7.45 26.92
CA LEU A 292 -7.85 8.22 27.80
C LEU A 292 -9.32 8.10 27.36
N LEU A 293 -9.57 8.01 26.04
CA LEU A 293 -10.92 7.88 25.47
C LEU A 293 -11.38 6.42 25.33
N GLY A 294 -10.60 5.44 25.81
CA GLY A 294 -10.90 4.01 25.65
C GLY A 294 -10.81 3.50 24.22
N MET A 295 -10.11 4.22 23.33
CA MET A 295 -9.96 3.93 21.91
C MET A 295 -8.50 3.65 21.53
N SER A 296 -7.80 2.88 22.35
CA SER A 296 -6.35 2.59 22.19
C SER A 296 -6.00 1.96 20.84
N GLU A 297 -6.95 1.27 20.22
CA GLU A 297 -6.80 0.65 18.89
C GLU A 297 -6.67 1.69 17.75
N TYR A 298 -7.15 2.91 17.95
CA TYR A 298 -7.19 3.96 16.94
C TYR A 298 -6.04 4.98 17.05
N GLY A 299 -4.90 4.63 17.66
CA GLY A 299 -3.76 5.53 17.85
C GLY A 299 -3.30 6.20 16.53
N VAL A 300 -3.22 5.45 15.44
CA VAL A 300 -2.88 5.97 14.10
C VAL A 300 -3.93 6.95 13.59
N GLY A 301 -5.21 6.68 13.82
CA GLY A 301 -6.31 7.60 13.50
C GLY A 301 -6.23 8.89 14.31
N PHE A 302 -5.91 8.80 15.60
CA PHE A 302 -5.66 9.98 16.44
C PHE A 302 -4.43 10.76 15.98
N ALA A 303 -3.34 10.09 15.56
CA ALA A 303 -2.18 10.74 14.96
C ALA A 303 -2.57 11.57 13.73
N PHE A 304 -3.44 11.04 12.87
CA PHE A 304 -4.01 11.76 11.71
C PHE A 304 -4.82 12.99 12.16
N ILE A 305 -5.70 12.86 13.14
CA ILE A 305 -6.50 13.98 13.66
C ILE A 305 -5.59 15.05 14.24
N TYR A 306 -4.59 14.70 15.05
CA TYR A 306 -3.62 15.65 15.59
C TYR A 306 -2.82 16.34 14.49
N ALA A 307 -2.43 15.63 13.42
CA ALA A 307 -1.78 16.24 12.27
C ALA A 307 -2.64 17.32 11.62
N ILE A 308 -3.95 17.04 11.42
CA ILE A 308 -4.90 18.02 10.88
C ILE A 308 -5.05 19.21 11.81
N VAL A 309 -5.34 18.98 13.10
CA VAL A 309 -5.62 20.04 14.08
C VAL A 309 -4.40 20.96 14.24
N LEU A 310 -3.21 20.41 14.43
CA LEU A 310 -1.99 21.19 14.62
C LEU A 310 -1.61 21.97 13.35
N SER A 311 -1.70 21.36 12.17
CA SER A 311 -1.39 22.05 10.91
C SER A 311 -2.36 23.22 10.66
N VAL A 312 -3.66 23.00 10.89
CA VAL A 312 -4.69 24.03 10.77
C VAL A 312 -4.45 25.13 11.79
N PHE A 313 -4.16 24.76 13.04
CA PHE A 313 -3.87 25.73 14.09
C PHE A 313 -2.70 26.64 13.71
N PHE A 314 -1.53 26.07 13.38
CA PHE A 314 -0.36 26.89 13.05
C PHE A 314 -0.54 27.71 11.78
N ALA A 315 -1.27 27.21 10.79
CA ALA A 315 -1.58 27.95 9.57
C ALA A 315 -2.54 29.13 9.84
N VAL A 316 -3.67 28.85 10.47
CA VAL A 316 -4.73 29.85 10.68
C VAL A 316 -4.28 30.89 11.71
N PHE A 317 -3.72 30.45 12.83
CA PHE A 317 -3.19 31.33 13.88
C PHE A 317 -2.06 32.23 13.36
N GLY A 318 -1.12 31.64 12.60
CA GLY A 318 -0.03 32.39 11.99
C GLY A 318 -0.51 33.47 11.01
N LEU A 319 -1.44 33.10 10.11
CA LEU A 319 -2.01 34.05 9.15
C LEU A 319 -2.92 35.09 9.82
N TRP A 320 -3.59 34.73 10.90
CA TRP A 320 -4.39 35.66 11.70
C TRP A 320 -3.50 36.72 12.39
N LEU A 321 -2.42 36.31 13.06
CA LEU A 321 -1.44 37.25 13.64
C LEU A 321 -0.80 38.11 12.57
N ALA A 322 -0.47 37.52 11.41
CA ALA A 322 0.04 38.27 10.26
C ALA A 322 -0.96 39.33 9.80
N SER A 323 -2.27 39.04 9.76
CA SER A 323 -3.32 39.99 9.37
C SER A 323 -3.41 41.20 10.33
N LEU A 324 -3.32 40.93 11.64
CA LEU A 324 -3.32 41.98 12.68
C LEU A 324 -2.13 42.92 12.51
N VAL A 325 -0.93 42.36 12.36
CA VAL A 325 0.31 43.14 12.21
C VAL A 325 0.34 43.94 10.90
N LEU A 326 -0.13 43.31 9.80
CA LEU A 326 -0.19 43.95 8.48
C LEU A 326 -1.31 45.02 8.39
N LYS A 327 -2.21 45.04 9.36
CA LYS A 327 -3.45 45.86 9.38
C LYS A 327 -4.30 45.65 8.13
N LYS A 328 -4.47 44.37 7.76
CA LYS A 328 -5.36 43.93 6.65
C LYS A 328 -6.37 42.95 7.19
N ASP A 329 -7.51 42.84 6.50
CA ASP A 329 -8.49 41.82 6.86
C ASP A 329 -7.93 40.40 6.71
N PHE A 330 -8.48 39.48 7.49
CA PHE A 330 -8.01 38.10 7.51
C PHE A 330 -8.16 37.41 6.15
N ASN A 331 -9.29 37.58 5.47
CA ASN A 331 -9.55 36.95 4.17
C ASN A 331 -8.53 37.37 3.12
N THR A 332 -8.18 38.66 3.04
CA THR A 332 -7.16 39.17 2.14
C THR A 332 -5.78 38.61 2.47
N THR A 333 -5.44 38.56 3.76
CA THR A 333 -4.15 38.00 4.21
C THR A 333 -4.08 36.51 3.95
N PHE A 334 -5.13 35.77 4.32
CA PHE A 334 -5.27 34.32 4.13
C PHE A 334 -5.18 33.95 2.64
N SER A 335 -5.97 34.59 1.79
CA SER A 335 -6.00 34.33 0.36
C SER A 335 -4.73 34.80 -0.35
N THR A 336 -4.02 35.81 0.16
CA THR A 336 -2.77 36.26 -0.45
C THR A 336 -1.58 35.43 -0.03
N LEU A 337 -1.37 35.22 1.27
CA LEU A 337 -0.15 34.56 1.78
C LEU A 337 -0.24 33.05 1.76
N GLY A 338 -1.45 32.47 1.94
CA GLY A 338 -1.63 31.02 2.03
C GLY A 338 -1.21 30.23 0.79
N TYR A 339 -1.22 30.85 -0.39
CA TYR A 339 -0.70 30.21 -1.61
C TYR A 339 0.80 29.91 -1.57
N ALA A 340 1.54 30.55 -0.69
CA ALA A 340 2.95 30.26 -0.51
C ALA A 340 3.21 28.85 0.03
N PHE A 341 2.23 28.21 0.69
CA PHE A 341 2.37 26.87 1.27
C PHE A 341 2.36 25.73 0.24
N ALA A 342 2.01 26.01 -0.99
CA ALA A 342 1.87 25.00 -2.04
C ALA A 342 3.10 24.10 -2.25
N PRO A 343 4.38 24.58 -2.24
CA PRO A 343 5.54 23.70 -2.46
C PRO A 343 5.77 22.66 -1.36
N LEU A 344 5.31 22.93 -0.12
CA LEU A 344 5.60 22.07 1.04
C LEU A 344 5.08 20.64 0.83
N PHE A 345 3.86 20.47 0.30
CA PHE A 345 3.32 19.15 0.04
C PHE A 345 4.06 18.44 -1.08
N ILE A 346 4.20 19.08 -2.24
CA ILE A 346 4.76 18.44 -3.44
C ILE A 346 6.19 17.97 -3.16
N LEU A 347 7.06 18.85 -2.70
CA LEU A 347 8.46 18.49 -2.44
C LEU A 347 8.63 17.70 -1.14
N GLY A 348 7.74 17.90 -0.15
CA GLY A 348 7.71 17.11 1.07
C GLY A 348 7.35 15.64 0.84
N SER A 349 6.49 15.36 -0.12
CA SER A 349 6.06 14.00 -0.47
C SER A 349 6.91 13.36 -1.56
N LEU A 350 7.45 14.16 -2.49
CA LEU A 350 8.19 13.67 -3.65
C LEU A 350 9.43 12.86 -3.25
N GLY A 351 10.16 13.30 -2.21
CA GLY A 351 11.34 12.57 -1.71
C GLY A 351 11.01 11.15 -1.27
N HIS A 352 9.96 11.01 -0.48
CA HIS A 352 9.50 9.69 -0.03
C HIS A 352 8.98 8.83 -1.20
N THR A 353 8.25 9.43 -2.12
CA THR A 353 7.73 8.70 -3.30
C THR A 353 8.87 8.16 -4.18
N LEU A 354 9.91 8.97 -4.42
CA LEU A 354 11.07 8.53 -5.19
C LEU A 354 11.85 7.43 -4.46
N GLU A 355 12.07 7.58 -3.15
CA GLU A 355 12.70 6.55 -2.33
C GLU A 355 11.94 5.23 -2.43
N MET A 356 10.60 5.25 -2.24
CA MET A 356 9.76 4.05 -2.31
C MET A 356 9.71 3.45 -3.71
N PHE A 357 9.79 4.27 -4.76
CA PHE A 357 9.86 3.79 -6.13
C PHE A 357 11.05 2.85 -6.35
N PHE A 358 12.24 3.24 -5.89
CA PHE A 358 13.45 2.42 -6.04
C PHE A 358 13.46 1.20 -5.13
N ILE A 359 12.94 1.32 -3.90
CA ILE A 359 12.95 0.24 -2.90
C ILE A 359 11.89 -0.83 -3.17
N LYS A 360 10.73 -0.45 -3.70
CA LYS A 360 9.57 -1.35 -3.77
C LYS A 360 8.72 -1.18 -5.01
N ASP A 361 8.34 0.05 -5.34
CA ASP A 361 7.21 0.32 -6.23
C ASP A 361 7.52 -0.08 -7.68
N TYR A 362 8.78 0.03 -8.12
CA TYR A 362 9.21 -0.46 -9.42
C TYR A 362 8.94 -1.96 -9.60
N ALA A 363 9.37 -2.77 -8.63
CA ALA A 363 9.13 -4.22 -8.65
C ALA A 363 7.63 -4.53 -8.59
N THR A 364 6.90 -3.83 -7.71
CA THR A 364 5.43 -3.98 -7.57
C THR A 364 4.70 -3.66 -8.88
N LEU A 365 5.12 -2.62 -9.62
CA LEU A 365 4.53 -2.28 -10.92
C LEU A 365 4.72 -3.42 -11.92
N ILE A 366 5.95 -3.87 -12.13
CA ILE A 366 6.23 -4.90 -13.14
C ILE A 366 5.55 -6.22 -12.78
N GLN A 367 5.62 -6.64 -11.52
CA GLN A 367 4.97 -7.86 -11.05
C GLN A 367 3.45 -7.78 -11.16
N GLY A 368 2.85 -6.64 -10.80
CA GLY A 368 1.41 -6.43 -10.93
C GLY A 368 0.95 -6.51 -12.39
N PHE A 369 1.66 -5.85 -13.31
CA PHE A 369 1.33 -5.93 -14.74
C PHE A 369 1.55 -7.36 -15.28
N ALA A 370 2.63 -8.02 -14.91
CA ALA A 370 2.87 -9.41 -15.30
C ALA A 370 1.73 -10.33 -14.80
N GLN A 371 1.32 -10.19 -13.54
CA GLN A 371 0.19 -10.94 -12.96
C GLN A 371 -1.11 -10.74 -13.76
N ALA A 372 -1.43 -9.50 -14.12
CA ALA A 372 -2.67 -9.18 -14.83
C ALA A 372 -2.73 -9.78 -16.25
N PHE A 373 -1.59 -9.99 -16.87
CA PHE A 373 -1.49 -10.55 -18.23
C PHE A 373 -1.01 -12.00 -18.26
N GLY A 374 -0.92 -12.66 -17.11
CA GLY A 374 -0.59 -14.09 -17.00
C GLY A 374 0.90 -14.41 -17.21
N PHE A 375 1.79 -13.43 -17.07
CA PHE A 375 3.23 -13.62 -17.16
C PHE A 375 3.85 -13.80 -15.77
N ALA A 376 4.84 -14.66 -15.64
CA ALA A 376 5.68 -14.71 -14.46
C ALA A 376 6.80 -13.67 -14.60
N ALA A 377 6.86 -12.71 -13.70
CA ALA A 377 7.98 -11.77 -13.61
C ALA A 377 8.47 -11.74 -12.16
N ASP A 378 9.71 -12.16 -11.98
CA ASP A 378 10.43 -11.97 -10.73
C ASP A 378 11.41 -10.80 -10.92
N VAL A 379 11.09 -9.67 -10.32
CA VAL A 379 11.85 -8.43 -10.50
C VAL A 379 12.33 -7.96 -9.14
N ALA A 380 13.65 -7.89 -8.99
CA ALA A 380 14.26 -7.35 -7.80
C ALA A 380 14.04 -5.82 -7.70
N PRO A 381 13.94 -5.27 -6.49
CA PRO A 381 13.98 -3.83 -6.28
C PRO A 381 15.25 -3.19 -6.88
N LEU A 382 15.14 -1.94 -7.32
CA LEU A 382 16.28 -1.19 -7.90
C LEU A 382 17.28 -0.72 -6.83
N ALA A 383 16.84 -0.63 -5.58
CA ALA A 383 17.68 -0.22 -4.44
C ALA A 383 17.24 -0.94 -3.17
N LYS A 384 18.19 -1.05 -2.24
CA LYS A 384 17.92 -1.59 -0.89
C LYS A 384 17.63 -0.44 0.08
N ARG A 385 16.76 -0.71 1.05
CA ARG A 385 16.51 0.25 2.12
C ARG A 385 17.82 0.45 2.91
N GLY A 386 18.31 1.69 2.98
CA GLY A 386 19.59 2.02 3.62
C GLY A 386 20.71 2.37 2.64
N ASP A 387 20.51 2.21 1.33
CA ASP A 387 21.48 2.68 0.33
C ASP A 387 21.72 4.18 0.52
N ALA A 388 22.99 4.59 0.65
CA ALA A 388 23.36 5.95 1.02
C ALA A 388 22.82 7.02 0.06
N TRP A 389 22.73 6.72 -1.22
CA TRP A 389 22.23 7.65 -2.23
C TRP A 389 20.74 7.96 -2.10
N LEU A 390 19.91 7.08 -1.54
CA LEU A 390 18.49 7.32 -1.30
C LEU A 390 18.26 8.49 -0.32
N HIS A 391 19.20 8.73 0.60
CA HIS A 391 19.11 9.84 1.54
C HIS A 391 19.09 11.21 0.85
N TYR A 392 19.64 11.33 -0.36
CA TYR A 392 19.58 12.57 -1.12
C TYR A 392 18.15 13.00 -1.46
N PHE A 393 17.20 12.07 -1.62
CA PHE A 393 15.80 12.43 -1.81
C PHE A 393 15.20 13.17 -0.60
N GLY A 394 15.74 12.96 0.60
CA GLY A 394 15.35 13.68 1.79
C GLY A 394 15.58 15.19 1.72
N PHE A 395 16.50 15.66 0.86
CA PHE A 395 16.75 17.08 0.64
C PHE A 395 15.58 17.79 -0.05
N LEU A 396 14.76 17.10 -0.82
CA LEU A 396 13.63 17.70 -1.53
C LEU A 396 12.67 18.44 -0.58
N ARG A 397 12.45 17.91 0.61
CA ARG A 397 11.60 18.57 1.62
C ARG A 397 12.16 19.93 2.05
N TRP A 398 13.49 20.03 2.18
CA TRP A 398 14.17 21.28 2.56
C TRP A 398 14.17 22.30 1.41
N ILE A 399 14.29 21.83 0.18
CA ILE A 399 14.07 22.67 -1.02
C ILE A 399 12.63 23.22 -0.99
N GLY A 400 11.64 22.39 -0.64
CA GLY A 400 10.24 22.79 -0.47
C GLY A 400 10.07 23.88 0.59
N VAL A 401 10.74 23.77 1.73
CA VAL A 401 10.76 24.78 2.80
C VAL A 401 11.32 26.10 2.30
N VAL A 402 12.52 26.07 1.69
CA VAL A 402 13.17 27.27 1.18
C VAL A 402 12.29 27.95 0.11
N TRP A 403 11.75 27.18 -0.82
CA TRP A 403 10.89 27.71 -1.87
C TRP A 403 9.60 28.32 -1.32
N THR A 404 9.00 27.70 -0.31
CA THR A 404 7.83 28.26 0.39
C THR A 404 8.15 29.59 1.04
N LEU A 405 9.27 29.70 1.74
CA LEU A 405 9.71 30.96 2.36
C LEU A 405 9.99 32.05 1.31
N MET A 406 10.59 31.69 0.18
CA MET A 406 10.79 32.62 -0.94
C MET A 406 9.46 33.10 -1.53
N LEU A 407 8.50 32.20 -1.74
CA LEU A 407 7.17 32.55 -2.24
C LEU A 407 6.41 33.42 -1.22
N LEU A 408 6.50 33.10 0.07
CA LEU A 408 5.90 33.89 1.12
C LEU A 408 6.41 35.34 1.10
N TYR A 409 7.71 35.52 0.94
CA TYR A 409 8.33 36.84 0.78
C TYR A 409 7.82 37.57 -0.46
N LYS A 410 7.74 36.90 -1.62
CA LYS A 410 7.25 37.49 -2.87
C LYS A 410 5.77 37.87 -2.76
N ARG A 411 4.94 37.01 -2.16
CA ARG A 411 3.50 37.29 -1.97
C ARG A 411 3.26 38.40 -0.96
N LEU A 412 4.10 38.50 0.06
CA LEU A 412 4.01 39.59 1.02
C LEU A 412 4.28 40.98 0.38
N LYS A 413 5.07 41.03 -0.69
CA LYS A 413 5.26 42.27 -1.48
C LYS A 413 3.98 42.74 -2.16
N LEU A 414 3.02 41.80 -2.45
CA LEU A 414 1.74 42.14 -3.05
C LEU A 414 0.77 42.84 -2.06
N ILE A 415 1.06 42.77 -0.76
CA ILE A 415 0.29 43.42 0.28
C ILE A 415 0.89 44.81 0.53
N ASP A 416 0.06 45.83 0.45
CA ASP A 416 0.44 47.19 0.77
C ASP A 416 0.49 47.40 2.30
N SER A 417 1.72 47.55 2.85
CA SER A 417 1.98 47.74 4.29
C SER A 417 3.43 48.27 4.48
N THR A 418 3.74 48.82 5.67
CA THR A 418 5.08 49.31 5.98
C THR A 418 6.09 48.16 6.07
N ARG A 419 7.39 48.49 5.84
CA ARG A 419 8.47 47.50 5.84
C ARG A 419 8.57 46.75 7.18
N THR A 420 8.47 47.46 8.31
CA THR A 420 8.50 46.83 9.65
C THR A 420 7.35 45.82 9.85
N ARG A 421 6.13 46.21 9.48
CA ARG A 421 4.96 45.27 9.56
C ARG A 421 5.11 44.06 8.65
N LYS A 422 5.71 44.24 7.48
CA LYS A 422 6.00 43.13 6.57
C LYS A 422 6.99 42.13 7.19
N ILE A 423 8.03 42.61 7.95
CA ILE A 423 8.97 41.70 8.63
C ILE A 423 8.23 40.84 9.66
N PHE A 424 7.46 41.46 10.55
CA PHE A 424 6.68 40.70 11.55
C PHE A 424 5.58 39.85 10.91
N GLY A 425 4.90 40.38 9.90
CA GLY A 425 3.91 39.65 9.11
C GLY A 425 4.51 38.40 8.43
N TYR A 426 5.73 38.47 7.94
CA TYR A 426 6.48 37.34 7.38
C TYR A 426 6.76 36.29 8.45
N PHE A 427 7.26 36.73 9.65
CA PHE A 427 7.52 35.81 10.75
C PHE A 427 6.25 35.02 11.16
N PHE A 428 5.16 35.72 11.42
CA PHE A 428 3.91 35.05 11.82
C PHE A 428 3.33 34.17 10.73
N ALA A 429 3.34 34.61 9.48
CA ALA A 429 2.87 33.78 8.37
C ALA A 429 3.75 32.54 8.12
N SER A 430 4.98 32.51 8.63
CA SER A 430 5.88 31.35 8.56
C SER A 430 5.61 30.28 9.62
N LEU A 431 4.68 30.47 10.56
CA LEU A 431 4.46 29.54 11.68
C LEU A 431 4.14 28.12 11.23
N LEU A 432 3.37 27.93 10.16
CA LEU A 432 3.13 26.59 9.59
C LEU A 432 4.43 25.96 9.05
N VAL A 433 5.30 26.77 8.45
CA VAL A 433 6.59 26.28 7.93
C VAL A 433 7.51 25.90 9.09
N ILE A 434 7.55 26.73 10.15
CA ILE A 434 8.32 26.48 11.38
C ILE A 434 7.83 25.19 12.04
N PHE A 435 6.52 25.01 12.14
CA PHE A 435 5.93 23.78 12.63
C PHE A 435 6.37 22.55 11.78
N PHE A 436 6.29 22.65 10.45
CA PHE A 436 6.73 21.58 9.56
C PHE A 436 8.23 21.25 9.71
N ILE A 437 9.08 22.25 9.87
CA ILE A 437 10.51 22.07 10.18
C ILE A 437 10.65 21.35 11.53
N GLY A 438 9.97 21.85 12.56
CA GLY A 438 10.04 21.33 13.92
C GLY A 438 9.68 19.85 14.03
N ILE A 439 8.59 19.42 13.38
CA ILE A 439 8.19 18.01 13.42
C ILE A 439 9.17 17.08 12.70
N ASN A 440 9.79 17.54 11.60
CA ASN A 440 10.80 16.75 10.89
C ASN A 440 12.11 16.63 11.68
N ILE A 441 12.54 17.72 12.36
CA ILE A 441 13.70 17.71 13.28
C ILE A 441 13.38 16.81 14.48
N TYR A 442 12.20 16.98 15.10
CA TYR A 442 11.76 16.17 16.23
C TYR A 442 11.74 14.69 15.89
N ARG A 443 11.21 14.32 14.74
CA ARG A 443 11.26 12.94 14.24
C ARG A 443 12.70 12.42 14.17
N GLY A 444 13.62 13.20 13.58
CA GLY A 444 15.04 12.83 13.50
C GLY A 444 15.67 12.63 14.88
N TYR A 445 15.37 13.53 15.83
CA TYR A 445 15.81 13.44 17.21
C TYR A 445 15.30 12.18 17.89
N VAL A 446 13.99 11.89 17.79
CA VAL A 446 13.36 10.72 18.42
C VAL A 446 14.00 9.41 17.93
N PHE A 447 14.24 9.29 16.62
CA PHE A 447 14.88 8.08 16.10
C PHE A 447 16.35 7.95 16.47
N LYS A 448 17.05 9.08 16.60
CA LYS A 448 18.47 9.09 17.02
C LYS A 448 18.63 8.72 18.49
N VAL A 449 17.74 9.20 19.36
CA VAL A 449 17.86 9.05 20.82
C VAL A 449 17.20 7.77 21.32
N TYR A 450 15.98 7.49 20.87
CA TYR A 450 15.17 6.40 21.39
C TYR A 450 15.13 5.17 20.46
N GLY A 451 15.53 5.33 19.21
CA GLY A 451 15.52 4.26 18.23
C GLY A 451 14.12 3.89 17.74
N VAL A 452 14.07 2.74 17.07
CA VAL A 452 12.83 2.13 16.57
C VAL A 452 12.24 1.24 17.66
N LYS A 453 10.93 1.18 17.77
CA LYS A 453 10.22 0.26 18.64
C LYS A 453 10.80 -1.15 18.45
N ALA A 454 11.30 -1.76 19.53
CA ALA A 454 11.69 -3.16 19.49
C ALA A 454 10.48 -3.97 19.00
N ALA A 455 10.72 -4.97 18.15
CA ALA A 455 9.65 -5.82 17.64
C ALA A 455 9.05 -6.66 18.79
N GLY A 456 8.20 -6.04 19.59
CA GLY A 456 7.32 -6.60 20.57
C GLY A 456 5.94 -6.09 20.22
N HIS A 457 5.05 -6.98 19.80
CA HIS A 457 3.61 -6.81 19.63
C HIS A 457 3.17 -5.42 19.13
N SER A 458 3.35 -5.12 17.86
CA SER A 458 2.58 -4.06 17.24
C SER A 458 1.15 -4.55 17.07
N HIS A 459 0.25 -4.05 17.91
CA HIS A 459 -1.18 -4.13 17.64
C HIS A 459 -1.43 -3.48 16.27
N HIS A 460 -1.58 -4.29 15.23
CA HIS A 460 -2.22 -3.85 14.01
C HIS A 460 -3.71 -3.75 14.30
N MET A 461 -4.20 -2.53 14.26
CA MET A 461 -5.59 -2.21 14.39
C MET A 461 -6.39 -2.78 13.23
N GLY A 462 -7.02 -3.91 13.47
CA GLY A 462 -8.13 -4.40 12.66
C GLY A 462 -9.41 -4.00 13.37
N GLY A 463 -10.28 -3.29 12.67
CA GLY A 463 -11.62 -2.99 13.13
C GLY A 463 -12.35 -4.28 13.52
N GLN A 464 -13.09 -4.22 14.60
CA GLN A 464 -13.97 -5.30 15.05
C GLN A 464 -14.94 -5.65 13.94
N SER A 465 -14.82 -6.85 13.34
CA SER A 465 -15.95 -7.49 12.72
C SER A 465 -16.64 -8.33 13.79
N ILE A 466 -17.81 -7.88 14.19
CA ILE A 466 -18.77 -8.69 14.96
C ILE A 466 -19.33 -9.72 13.99
N ALA A 467 -18.67 -10.84 13.87
CA ALA A 467 -19.25 -12.06 13.35
C ALA A 467 -18.87 -13.18 14.31
N GLN A 468 -19.79 -13.47 15.23
CA GLN A 468 -19.74 -14.69 16.04
C GLN A 468 -19.72 -15.89 15.10
N ARG A 469 -18.60 -16.60 15.03
CA ARG A 469 -18.60 -17.98 14.54
C ARG A 469 -19.43 -18.84 15.49
N PRO A 470 -20.20 -19.79 15.00
CA PRO A 470 -20.82 -20.79 15.87
C PRO A 470 -19.72 -21.54 16.60
N SER A 471 -19.73 -21.40 17.91
CA SER A 471 -18.84 -22.11 18.82
C SER A 471 -19.14 -23.61 18.73
N PHE A 472 -18.24 -24.38 18.14
CA PHE A 472 -18.19 -25.80 18.42
C PHE A 472 -17.82 -25.99 19.89
N VAL A 473 -18.57 -26.83 20.54
CA VAL A 473 -18.63 -27.13 21.96
C VAL A 473 -17.22 -27.22 22.57
N LYS A 474 -16.88 -26.28 23.47
CA LYS A 474 -15.75 -26.42 24.36
C LYS A 474 -16.05 -27.52 25.37
N SER A 475 -15.26 -28.58 25.36
CA SER A 475 -15.12 -29.46 26.49
C SER A 475 -14.65 -28.65 27.71
N ALA A 476 -15.34 -28.81 28.82
CA ALA A 476 -15.14 -28.04 30.04
C ALA A 476 -13.70 -28.13 30.55
N SER A 477 -13.05 -26.98 30.71
CA SER A 477 -11.80 -26.86 31.47
C SER A 477 -12.08 -26.96 32.95
N GLN A 478 -11.45 -27.88 33.63
CA GLN A 478 -11.35 -27.91 35.09
C GLN A 478 -10.54 -26.70 35.61
N PRO A 479 -10.84 -26.18 36.79
CA PRO A 479 -10.07 -25.09 37.38
C PRO A 479 -8.62 -25.50 37.66
N ALA A 480 -7.68 -24.63 37.31
CA ALA A 480 -6.26 -24.84 37.58
C ALA A 480 -5.99 -24.66 39.09
N ASP A 481 -5.47 -25.68 39.71
CA ASP A 481 -4.81 -25.59 41.02
C ASP A 481 -3.44 -24.92 40.87
N ASP A 482 -3.15 -23.99 41.76
CA ASP A 482 -2.03 -23.03 41.70
C ASP A 482 -0.69 -23.61 42.20
N ASN A 483 -0.46 -24.93 42.01
CA ASN A 483 0.81 -25.61 42.26
C ASN A 483 1.31 -26.25 40.94
N SER A 484 1.74 -25.43 39.96
CA SER A 484 2.31 -25.94 38.73
C SER A 484 3.75 -26.41 38.96
N GLU A 485 3.96 -27.70 39.28
CA GLU A 485 5.21 -28.38 38.99
C GLU A 485 5.50 -28.24 37.48
N VAL A 486 6.74 -27.86 37.14
CA VAL A 486 7.21 -27.82 35.73
C VAL A 486 6.99 -29.19 35.12
N LEU A 487 6.12 -29.28 34.13
CA LEU A 487 5.77 -30.53 33.48
C LEU A 487 7.01 -31.18 32.87
N ASP A 488 7.39 -32.32 33.42
CA ASP A 488 8.59 -33.05 32.99
C ASP A 488 8.26 -33.77 31.68
N PHE A 489 9.05 -33.49 30.64
CA PHE A 489 8.97 -34.10 29.31
C PHE A 489 8.92 -35.64 29.36
N LYS A 490 9.70 -36.25 30.24
CA LYS A 490 9.80 -37.72 30.35
C LYS A 490 8.53 -38.37 30.91
N ARG A 491 7.74 -37.66 31.72
CA ARG A 491 6.53 -38.22 32.37
C ARG A 491 5.25 -38.05 31.57
N MET A 492 5.18 -37.06 30.68
CA MET A 492 3.91 -36.68 30.06
C MET A 492 3.77 -37.06 28.61
N ILE A 493 4.87 -37.16 27.81
CA ILE A 493 4.79 -37.47 26.40
C ILE A 493 4.80 -39.00 26.20
N LYS A 494 3.70 -39.49 25.63
CA LYS A 494 3.58 -40.90 25.22
C LYS A 494 4.36 -41.15 23.94
N ALA A 495 4.74 -42.40 23.69
CA ALA A 495 5.40 -42.82 22.44
C ALA A 495 4.60 -42.46 21.17
N THR A 496 3.29 -42.43 21.28
CA THR A 496 2.37 -42.10 20.20
C THR A 496 2.24 -40.60 19.90
N ASP A 497 2.64 -39.71 20.83
CA ASP A 497 2.50 -38.27 20.67
C ASP A 497 3.49 -37.72 19.66
N LEU A 498 3.02 -36.81 18.78
CA LEU A 498 3.87 -36.08 17.88
C LEU A 498 4.46 -34.85 18.57
N ILE A 499 5.74 -34.59 18.35
CA ILE A 499 6.47 -33.41 18.84
C ILE A 499 6.69 -32.52 17.62
N TYR A 500 6.34 -31.23 17.68
CA TYR A 500 6.53 -30.32 16.55
C TYR A 500 6.75 -28.87 17.00
N PHE A 501 7.26 -28.05 16.10
CA PHE A 501 7.43 -26.62 16.32
C PHE A 501 6.18 -25.83 15.93
N THR A 502 5.90 -24.78 16.68
CA THR A 502 4.91 -23.75 16.34
C THR A 502 5.49 -22.35 16.43
N CYS A 503 5.02 -21.45 15.57
CA CYS A 503 5.36 -20.03 15.61
C CYS A 503 4.36 -19.20 16.44
N SER A 504 3.23 -19.80 16.82
CA SER A 504 2.21 -19.17 17.66
C SER A 504 2.48 -19.52 19.12
N ASP A 505 2.36 -18.55 20.03
CA ASP A 505 2.50 -18.79 21.48
C ASP A 505 1.34 -19.67 21.96
N PRO A 506 1.61 -20.92 22.42
CA PRO A 506 0.54 -21.83 22.86
C PRO A 506 -0.13 -21.39 24.18
N GLY A 507 0.51 -20.51 24.96
CA GLY A 507 0.00 -19.96 26.22
C GLY A 507 -0.82 -18.68 26.06
N ALA A 508 -0.83 -18.09 24.85
CA ALA A 508 -1.68 -16.94 24.58
C ALA A 508 -3.13 -17.39 24.35
N ASN A 509 -4.05 -16.87 25.14
CA ASN A 509 -5.49 -17.09 24.93
C ASN A 509 -5.86 -16.91 23.47
N SER A 510 -6.57 -17.84 22.87
CA SER A 510 -6.85 -18.04 21.45
C SER A 510 -7.74 -16.95 20.80
N GLN A 511 -7.47 -15.68 21.06
CA GLN A 511 -8.00 -14.57 20.31
C GLN A 511 -6.89 -13.95 19.47
N GLY A 512 -6.68 -14.53 18.29
CA GLY A 512 -6.10 -13.81 17.17
C GLY A 512 -4.60 -13.59 17.12
N SER A 513 -3.75 -14.60 17.45
CA SER A 513 -2.33 -14.51 17.04
C SER A 513 -2.03 -15.51 15.91
N HIS A 514 -2.46 -15.17 14.70
CA HIS A 514 -1.80 -15.74 13.52
C HIS A 514 -0.46 -15.04 13.34
N GLY A 515 0.62 -15.82 13.34
CA GLY A 515 2.00 -15.33 13.24
C GLY A 515 2.15 -14.33 12.09
N GLU A 516 2.43 -13.10 12.45
CA GLU A 516 2.69 -12.02 11.51
C GLU A 516 3.98 -12.31 10.75
N GLY A 517 3.85 -12.31 9.43
CA GLY A 517 5.00 -12.28 8.54
C GLY A 517 5.87 -11.06 8.86
N MET A 518 7.19 -11.25 8.86
CA MET A 518 8.26 -10.30 9.12
C MET A 518 8.14 -8.95 8.42
N HIS A 519 7.37 -8.01 8.95
CA HIS A 519 7.38 -6.63 8.47
C HIS A 519 7.33 -5.65 9.64
N GLY A 520 8.47 -5.42 10.33
CA GLY A 520 8.49 -4.42 11.41
C GLY A 520 9.76 -4.26 12.22
N GLY A 521 10.86 -4.94 11.88
CA GLY A 521 12.16 -4.73 12.52
C GLY A 521 12.97 -3.57 11.92
N ASN A 522 13.95 -3.08 12.67
CA ASN A 522 14.98 -2.20 12.12
C ASN A 522 15.54 -2.82 10.83
N PRO A 523 15.52 -2.12 9.67
CA PRO A 523 15.95 -2.71 8.40
C PRO A 523 17.40 -3.18 8.37
N MET A 524 18.22 -2.75 9.33
CA MET A 524 19.63 -3.17 9.47
C MET A 524 19.84 -4.25 10.53
N ALA A 525 18.85 -4.58 11.36
CA ALA A 525 18.99 -5.66 12.33
C ALA A 525 18.51 -6.97 11.71
N ALA A 526 19.28 -8.04 11.91
CA ALA A 526 18.85 -9.38 11.54
C ALA A 526 17.51 -9.70 12.22
N PRO A 527 16.48 -10.14 11.47
CA PRO A 527 15.20 -10.49 12.06
C PRO A 527 15.39 -11.62 13.07
N THR A 528 14.71 -11.49 14.21
CA THR A 528 14.72 -12.51 15.26
C THR A 528 13.43 -13.31 15.15
N GLN A 529 13.56 -14.62 15.02
CA GLN A 529 12.43 -15.55 15.04
C GLN A 529 12.30 -16.18 16.42
N LYS A 530 11.06 -16.31 16.90
CA LYS A 530 10.73 -17.03 18.13
C LYS A 530 9.79 -18.19 17.80
N VAL A 531 10.08 -19.36 18.36
CA VAL A 531 9.32 -20.59 18.14
C VAL A 531 9.15 -21.34 19.45
N TRP A 532 8.13 -22.18 19.52
CA TRP A 532 7.84 -23.05 20.67
C TRP A 532 7.84 -24.51 20.24
N LEU A 533 8.24 -25.37 21.14
CA LEU A 533 8.15 -26.80 20.97
C LEU A 533 6.93 -27.32 21.73
N VAL A 534 6.08 -28.04 21.04
CA VAL A 534 4.83 -28.57 21.57
C VAL A 534 4.66 -30.04 21.21
N TYR A 535 3.76 -30.71 21.90
CA TYR A 535 3.33 -32.08 21.53
C TYR A 535 1.81 -32.14 21.38
N GLY A 536 1.32 -33.04 20.55
CA GLY A 536 -0.11 -33.21 20.27
C GLY A 536 -0.36 -33.94 18.97
N GLU A 537 -1.62 -34.16 18.65
CA GLU A 537 -2.02 -34.86 17.41
C GLU A 537 -2.06 -33.95 16.19
N ASN A 538 -2.39 -32.66 16.39
CA ASN A 538 -2.48 -31.66 15.35
C ASN A 538 -2.33 -30.24 15.96
N PHE A 539 -2.37 -29.19 15.12
CA PHE A 539 -2.23 -27.81 15.58
C PHE A 539 -3.36 -27.31 16.48
N GLY A 540 -4.56 -27.90 16.40
CA GLY A 540 -5.73 -27.50 17.20
C GLY A 540 -5.72 -28.06 18.62
N GLN A 541 -4.92 -29.11 18.85
CA GLN A 541 -4.83 -29.81 20.14
C GLN A 541 -3.36 -30.05 20.48
N ASN A 542 -2.72 -29.07 21.10
CA ASN A 542 -1.33 -29.15 21.50
C ASN A 542 -1.11 -28.73 22.94
N THR A 543 -0.05 -29.23 23.52
CA THR A 543 0.39 -28.90 24.88
C THR A 543 1.84 -28.46 24.83
N CYS A 544 2.17 -27.45 25.61
CA CYS A 544 3.53 -26.94 25.75
C CYS A 544 4.48 -27.95 26.38
N ILE A 545 5.72 -27.91 25.95
CA ILE A 545 6.83 -28.61 26.57
C ILE A 545 7.66 -27.61 27.35
N GLY A 546 7.67 -27.73 28.70
CA GLY A 546 8.42 -26.79 29.54
C GLY A 546 9.92 -27.14 29.62
N LYS A 547 10.27 -28.42 29.66
CA LYS A 547 11.66 -28.90 29.72
C LYS A 547 11.84 -30.04 28.72
N PRO A 548 12.25 -29.77 27.49
CA PRO A 548 12.48 -30.81 26.48
C PRO A 548 13.71 -31.64 26.80
N ASP A 549 13.61 -32.97 26.59
CA ASP A 549 14.72 -33.92 26.70
C ASP A 549 15.14 -34.30 25.29
N GLY A 550 16.15 -33.63 24.76
CA GLY A 550 16.65 -33.82 23.41
C GLY A 550 17.65 -32.74 22.98
N GLU A 551 18.20 -32.91 21.80
CA GLU A 551 19.12 -31.97 21.19
C GLU A 551 18.44 -31.05 20.23
N LEU A 552 18.74 -29.75 20.29
CA LEU A 552 18.37 -28.73 19.35
C LEU A 552 19.54 -28.35 18.46
N SER A 553 19.31 -28.25 17.18
CA SER A 553 20.30 -27.75 16.23
C SER A 553 19.64 -26.83 15.21
N LEU A 554 20.24 -25.67 14.98
CA LEU A 554 19.82 -24.70 13.99
C LEU A 554 20.92 -24.56 12.94
N TYR A 555 20.57 -24.64 11.67
CA TYR A 555 21.48 -24.43 10.57
C TYR A 555 21.03 -23.20 9.73
N ASP A 556 21.99 -22.34 9.42
CA ASP A 556 21.78 -21.16 8.59
C ASP A 556 21.74 -21.50 7.10
N THR A 557 21.56 -20.49 6.27
CA THR A 557 21.46 -20.64 4.82
C THR A 557 22.78 -21.12 4.17
N PHE A 558 23.91 -21.07 4.89
CA PHE A 558 25.21 -21.54 4.45
C PHE A 558 25.57 -22.92 5.04
N ASN A 559 24.60 -23.56 5.67
CA ASN A 559 24.78 -24.87 6.30
C ASN A 559 25.73 -24.84 7.52
N LYS A 560 25.78 -23.71 8.22
CA LYS A 560 26.54 -23.55 9.44
C LYS A 560 25.62 -23.59 10.64
N GLU A 561 26.08 -24.24 11.71
CA GLU A 561 25.37 -24.26 12.97
C GLU A 561 25.28 -22.85 13.55
N ALA A 562 24.07 -22.41 13.88
CA ALA A 562 23.78 -21.08 14.42
C ALA A 562 23.33 -21.18 15.89
N THR A 563 23.52 -20.11 16.64
CA THR A 563 23.19 -20.05 18.06
C THR A 563 21.71 -19.82 18.31
N LEU A 564 21.17 -20.53 19.30
CA LEU A 564 19.80 -20.41 19.81
C LEU A 564 19.83 -19.86 21.23
N SER A 565 18.90 -18.99 21.55
CA SER A 565 18.58 -18.60 22.92
C SER A 565 17.30 -19.29 23.40
N THR A 566 17.35 -19.93 24.54
CA THR A 566 16.22 -20.65 25.14
C THR A 566 15.62 -19.81 26.26
N ALA A 567 14.30 -19.73 26.33
CA ALA A 567 13.56 -19.13 27.43
C ALA A 567 12.37 -20.02 27.79
N ILE A 568 12.08 -20.14 29.07
CA ILE A 568 10.89 -20.85 29.56
C ILE A 568 9.95 -19.82 30.16
N GLN A 569 8.74 -19.71 29.63
CA GLN A 569 7.68 -18.83 30.09
C GLN A 569 6.37 -19.61 30.17
N ASN A 570 5.63 -19.50 31.27
CA ASN A 570 4.34 -20.18 31.43
C ASN A 570 4.41 -21.69 31.14
N ASN A 571 5.43 -22.34 31.58
CA ASN A 571 5.68 -23.77 31.35
C ASN A 571 5.85 -24.19 29.86
N CYS A 572 6.20 -23.22 29.01
CA CYS A 572 6.49 -23.43 27.58
C CYS A 572 7.95 -23.10 27.28
N ALA A 573 8.68 -24.04 26.71
CA ALA A 573 10.00 -23.75 26.16
C ALA A 573 9.90 -23.00 24.81
N SER A 574 10.51 -21.84 24.73
CA SER A 574 10.61 -21.04 23.52
C SER A 574 12.06 -20.84 23.11
N TYR A 575 12.29 -20.80 21.81
CA TYR A 575 13.59 -20.67 21.21
C TYR A 575 13.62 -19.44 20.31
N SER A 576 14.63 -18.60 20.47
CA SER A 576 14.80 -17.39 19.68
C SER A 576 16.15 -17.40 18.98
N PHE A 577 16.17 -17.04 17.71
CA PHE A 577 17.38 -16.97 16.91
C PHE A 577 17.31 -15.82 15.90
N LYS A 578 18.49 -15.30 15.54
CA LYS A 578 18.65 -14.26 14.55
C LYS A 578 18.90 -14.87 13.17
N MET A 579 18.35 -14.25 12.14
CA MET A 579 18.52 -14.64 10.73
C MET A 579 19.23 -13.52 9.95
N PRO A 580 20.57 -13.42 10.04
CA PRO A 580 21.32 -12.33 9.43
C PRO A 580 21.37 -12.40 7.88
N HIS A 581 21.10 -13.57 7.31
CA HIS A 581 21.19 -13.80 5.85
C HIS A 581 19.84 -14.16 5.26
N ASN A 582 19.63 -13.84 3.99
CA ASN A 582 18.48 -14.31 3.22
C ASN A 582 18.66 -15.76 2.81
N GLY A 583 17.57 -16.53 2.80
CA GLY A 583 17.56 -17.95 2.46
C GLY A 583 16.88 -18.80 3.52
N TYR A 584 17.06 -20.10 3.44
CA TYR A 584 16.40 -21.05 4.32
C TYR A 584 17.23 -21.38 5.54
N TYR A 585 16.58 -21.39 6.70
CA TYR A 585 17.09 -21.84 7.99
C TYR A 585 16.38 -23.12 8.37
N ASN A 586 17.11 -24.12 8.87
CA ASN A 586 16.56 -25.39 9.29
C ASN A 586 16.79 -25.59 10.81
N LEU A 587 15.70 -25.70 11.56
CA LEU A 587 15.70 -25.99 12.99
C LEU A 587 15.27 -27.44 13.21
N PHE A 588 16.06 -28.19 13.99
CA PHE A 588 15.76 -29.54 14.36
C PHE A 588 15.72 -29.69 15.87
N PHE A 589 14.85 -30.57 16.34
CA PHE A 589 14.86 -31.12 17.70
C PHE A 589 14.82 -32.62 17.58
N ASN A 590 15.74 -33.32 18.26
CA ASN A 590 15.85 -34.75 18.26
C ASN A 590 15.79 -35.30 19.70
N SER A 591 14.95 -36.30 19.89
CA SER A 591 14.83 -37.01 21.17
C SER A 591 14.82 -38.52 20.95
N SER A 592 15.44 -39.26 21.86
CA SER A 592 15.53 -40.70 21.81
C SER A 592 15.13 -41.30 23.15
N LYS A 593 14.16 -42.23 23.14
CA LYS A 593 13.69 -42.92 24.34
C LYS A 593 13.42 -44.38 24.03
N VAL A 594 13.86 -45.30 24.92
CA VAL A 594 13.49 -46.73 24.81
C VAL A 594 12.24 -46.97 25.66
N GLU A 595 11.18 -47.46 25.02
CA GLU A 595 9.94 -47.90 25.69
C GLU A 595 9.68 -49.36 25.31
N GLU A 596 9.43 -50.19 26.25
CA GLU A 596 9.30 -51.67 26.13
C GLU A 596 10.56 -52.28 25.46
N ASP A 597 10.56 -52.59 24.22
CA ASP A 597 11.73 -53.15 23.47
C ASP A 597 12.01 -52.32 22.19
N THR A 598 11.45 -51.09 22.13
CA THR A 598 11.54 -50.24 20.94
C THR A 598 12.23 -48.92 21.25
N LEU A 599 13.25 -48.56 20.48
CA LEU A 599 13.83 -47.23 20.48
C LEU A 599 12.93 -46.27 19.69
N HIS A 600 12.30 -45.31 20.34
CA HIS A 600 11.57 -44.21 19.74
C HIS A 600 12.50 -43.04 19.46
N TYR A 601 12.86 -42.82 18.19
CA TYR A 601 13.63 -41.68 17.74
C TYR A 601 12.62 -40.66 17.17
N LYS A 602 12.40 -39.56 17.90
CA LYS A 602 11.49 -38.50 17.52
C LYS A 602 12.27 -37.29 17.06
N SER A 603 11.98 -36.78 15.88
CA SER A 603 12.54 -35.56 15.32
C SER A 603 11.43 -34.56 14.99
N ALA A 604 11.66 -33.29 15.30
CA ALA A 604 10.84 -32.19 14.81
C ALA A 604 11.72 -31.30 13.95
N LYS A 605 11.29 -31.01 12.73
CA LYS A 605 11.96 -30.09 11.80
C LYS A 605 11.09 -28.88 11.53
N LEU A 606 11.69 -27.70 11.45
CA LEU A 606 11.02 -26.49 11.01
C LEU A 606 11.94 -25.75 10.05
N GLU A 607 11.44 -25.47 8.86
CA GLU A 607 12.13 -24.72 7.82
C GLU A 607 11.61 -23.29 7.79
N PHE A 608 12.51 -22.31 7.86
CA PHE A 608 12.20 -20.89 7.73
C PHE A 608 12.80 -20.32 6.48
N LEU A 609 12.03 -19.55 5.75
CA LEU A 609 12.51 -18.70 4.70
C LEU A 609 12.67 -17.27 5.24
N ASN A 610 13.91 -16.79 5.33
CA ASN A 610 14.17 -15.38 5.53
C ASN A 610 14.27 -14.68 4.18
N GLY A 611 13.29 -13.86 3.86
CA GLY A 611 13.23 -13.05 2.66
C GLY A 611 13.13 -11.57 3.00
N ASN A 612 14.15 -10.99 3.64
CA ASN A 612 14.15 -9.60 4.05
C ASN A 612 14.86 -8.71 3.02
N HIS A 613 14.12 -7.83 2.35
CA HIS A 613 14.65 -6.83 1.41
C HIS A 613 15.62 -5.81 2.05
N GLY A 614 15.67 -5.73 3.38
CA GLY A 614 16.56 -4.83 4.12
C GLY A 614 17.96 -5.39 4.36
N LEU A 615 18.18 -6.69 4.11
CA LEU A 615 19.50 -7.31 4.27
C LEU A 615 20.38 -7.02 3.05
N ALA A 616 21.69 -6.94 3.30
CA ALA A 616 22.66 -6.59 2.27
C ALA A 616 22.99 -7.74 1.31
N ASP A 617 22.74 -9.00 1.71
CA ASP A 617 23.04 -10.18 0.92
C ASP A 617 21.97 -10.46 -0.14
N VAL A 618 22.39 -11.13 -1.19
CA VAL A 618 21.50 -11.55 -2.29
C VAL A 618 20.62 -12.68 -1.80
N TYR A 619 19.31 -12.58 -2.08
CA TYR A 619 18.37 -13.65 -1.84
C TYR A 619 18.64 -14.83 -2.77
N GLU A 620 18.97 -15.99 -2.20
CA GLU A 620 19.13 -17.25 -2.91
C GLU A 620 18.18 -18.31 -2.36
N PRO A 621 16.97 -18.46 -2.91
CA PRO A 621 15.96 -19.39 -2.41
C PRO A 621 16.35 -20.87 -2.49
N ARG A 622 17.42 -21.20 -3.22
CA ARG A 622 17.89 -22.58 -3.44
C ARG A 622 18.69 -23.17 -2.28
N LYS A 623 19.05 -22.35 -1.30
CA LYS A 623 19.84 -22.79 -0.15
C LYS A 623 18.99 -23.43 0.95
N SER A 624 18.02 -24.24 0.60
CA SER A 624 17.39 -25.15 1.53
C SER A 624 18.28 -26.38 1.68
N GLN A 625 18.70 -26.62 2.89
CA GLN A 625 19.57 -27.73 3.13
C GLN A 625 18.75 -28.99 3.46
N PRO A 626 19.15 -30.12 2.88
CA PRO A 626 18.54 -31.38 3.21
C PRO A 626 18.99 -31.83 4.61
N PHE A 627 19.43 -33.03 4.72
CA PHE A 627 19.99 -33.60 5.93
C PHE A 627 21.40 -33.07 6.23
N ILE A 628 21.68 -32.71 7.47
CA ILE A 628 22.94 -32.10 7.87
C ILE A 628 23.64 -32.92 8.99
N GLY A 629 24.56 -33.74 8.59
CA GLY A 629 25.48 -34.44 9.47
C GLY A 629 24.86 -35.49 10.40
N ASP A 630 25.64 -36.00 11.36
CA ASP A 630 25.29 -37.13 12.20
C ASP A 630 24.26 -36.82 13.33
N LYS A 631 23.93 -35.54 13.53
CA LYS A 631 22.95 -35.13 14.54
C LYS A 631 21.51 -35.50 14.16
N ASN A 632 21.21 -35.63 12.86
CA ASN A 632 19.88 -35.92 12.37
C ASN A 632 19.87 -37.22 11.58
N LYS A 633 19.30 -38.26 12.16
CA LYS A 633 19.21 -39.56 11.48
C LYS A 633 18.15 -39.64 10.42
N ILE A 634 17.04 -38.91 10.61
CA ILE A 634 15.91 -38.87 9.68
C ILE A 634 15.65 -37.43 9.23
N ASP A 635 15.37 -37.25 7.96
CA ASP A 635 14.98 -35.94 7.41
C ASP A 635 13.88 -36.05 6.37
N LEU A 636 13.12 -34.99 6.20
CA LEU A 636 12.09 -34.82 5.20
C LEU A 636 12.37 -33.50 4.44
N ILE A 637 12.70 -33.62 3.14
CA ILE A 637 13.13 -32.49 2.32
C ILE A 637 12.04 -32.18 1.32
N ARG A 638 11.70 -30.89 1.15
CA ARG A 638 10.81 -30.48 0.05
C ARG A 638 11.54 -30.56 -1.29
N VAL A 639 10.91 -31.22 -2.25
CA VAL A 639 11.33 -31.17 -3.66
C VAL A 639 10.59 -29.99 -4.32
N ARG A 640 11.32 -28.88 -4.52
CA ARG A 640 10.77 -27.61 -4.96
C ARG A 640 10.69 -27.48 -6.47
N ASP A 641 9.62 -26.85 -6.95
CA ASP A 641 9.46 -26.42 -8.33
C ASP A 641 10.13 -25.05 -8.55
N LYS A 642 10.46 -24.69 -9.79
CA LYS A 642 11.05 -23.37 -10.13
C LYS A 642 10.19 -22.18 -9.67
N LYS A 643 8.87 -22.31 -9.63
CA LYS A 643 7.95 -21.26 -9.14
C LYS A 643 8.13 -20.96 -7.64
N GLU A 644 8.61 -21.94 -6.88
CA GLU A 644 8.88 -21.78 -5.44
C GLU A 644 10.19 -21.03 -5.16
N ASP A 645 11.01 -20.82 -6.18
CA ASP A 645 12.20 -19.98 -6.08
C ASP A 645 11.90 -18.49 -6.07
N SER A 646 10.62 -18.10 -6.32
CA SER A 646 10.20 -16.70 -6.22
C SER A 646 10.16 -16.22 -4.77
N PHE A 647 10.68 -15.03 -4.53
CA PHE A 647 10.69 -14.38 -3.21
C PHE A 647 9.30 -14.25 -2.57
N PHE A 648 8.27 -14.08 -3.38
CA PHE A 648 6.89 -13.91 -2.93
C PHE A 648 6.06 -15.19 -2.97
N TYR A 649 6.69 -16.31 -3.29
CA TYR A 649 5.96 -17.57 -3.36
C TYR A 649 5.44 -17.96 -1.99
N THR A 650 4.18 -18.34 -1.95
CA THR A 650 3.52 -18.94 -0.78
C THR A 650 2.75 -20.17 -1.24
N HIS A 651 2.75 -21.20 -0.43
CA HIS A 651 1.94 -22.40 -0.71
C HIS A 651 0.46 -22.04 -0.61
N SER A 652 -0.31 -22.53 -1.57
CA SER A 652 -1.76 -22.28 -1.63
C SER A 652 -2.54 -23.58 -1.62
N SER A 653 -3.80 -23.51 -1.17
CA SER A 653 -4.71 -24.63 -1.28
C SER A 653 -4.75 -25.16 -2.72
N GLY A 654 -4.68 -26.50 -2.86
CA GLY A 654 -4.57 -27.20 -4.14
C GLY A 654 -3.17 -27.32 -4.75
N ASP A 655 -2.13 -26.68 -4.19
CA ASP A 655 -0.76 -26.85 -4.66
C ASP A 655 -0.28 -28.29 -4.45
N LEU A 656 0.51 -28.78 -5.42
CA LEU A 656 1.17 -30.07 -5.33
C LEU A 656 2.47 -29.93 -4.54
N LEU A 657 2.53 -30.59 -3.39
CA LEU A 657 3.75 -30.69 -2.59
C LEU A 657 4.41 -32.03 -2.81
N ARG A 658 5.74 -32.03 -2.91
CA ARG A 658 6.58 -33.23 -2.99
C ARG A 658 7.62 -33.18 -1.91
N PHE A 659 7.79 -34.32 -1.24
CA PHE A 659 8.78 -34.51 -0.18
C PHE A 659 9.62 -35.71 -0.48
N LYS A 660 10.90 -35.63 -0.16
CA LYS A 660 11.83 -36.74 -0.18
C LYS A 660 12.24 -37.11 1.27
N ALA A 661 11.93 -38.31 1.67
CA ALA A 661 12.31 -38.86 2.97
C ALA A 661 13.70 -39.45 2.89
N LEU A 662 14.51 -39.18 3.90
CA LEU A 662 15.88 -39.71 4.05
C LEU A 662 16.04 -40.35 5.43
N LEU A 663 16.74 -41.48 5.47
CA LEU A 663 17.25 -42.12 6.69
C LEU A 663 18.77 -42.26 6.54
N ASN A 664 19.57 -41.72 7.45
CA ASN A 664 21.04 -41.69 7.38
C ASN A 664 21.54 -41.23 6.01
N ASN A 665 20.94 -40.18 5.50
CA ASN A 665 21.21 -39.54 4.19
C ASN A 665 20.94 -40.42 2.95
N LYS A 666 20.19 -41.50 3.10
CA LYS A 666 19.77 -42.38 2.00
C LYS A 666 18.25 -42.28 1.78
N PRO A 667 17.78 -42.37 0.53
CA PRO A 667 16.33 -42.37 0.24
C PRO A 667 15.62 -43.48 1.04
N LEU A 668 14.50 -43.08 1.68
CA LEU A 668 13.71 -44.01 2.53
C LEU A 668 12.43 -44.38 1.82
N ALA A 669 12.37 -45.59 1.30
CA ALA A 669 11.20 -46.16 0.65
C ALA A 669 10.19 -46.73 1.66
N ASN A 670 8.90 -46.75 1.28
CA ASN A 670 7.79 -47.28 2.06
C ASN A 670 7.60 -46.65 3.45
N ALA A 671 8.16 -45.49 3.73
CA ALA A 671 7.86 -44.72 4.92
C ALA A 671 6.44 -44.17 4.88
N GLU A 672 5.75 -44.17 6.00
CA GLU A 672 4.40 -43.63 6.12
C GLU A 672 4.42 -42.13 6.36
N ILE A 673 3.74 -41.40 5.54
CA ILE A 673 3.56 -39.94 5.68
C ILE A 673 2.10 -39.64 5.92
N LYS A 674 1.81 -38.98 7.04
CA LYS A 674 0.47 -38.47 7.36
C LYS A 674 0.49 -36.95 7.33
N VAL A 675 -0.43 -36.37 6.59
CA VAL A 675 -0.64 -34.92 6.53
C VAL A 675 -1.94 -34.61 7.26
N SER A 676 -1.91 -33.62 8.16
CA SER A 676 -3.09 -33.23 8.95
C SER A 676 -3.20 -31.70 9.06
N VAL A 677 -4.42 -31.19 9.17
CA VAL A 677 -4.74 -29.80 9.49
C VAL A 677 -5.52 -29.74 10.83
N ASP A 678 -5.63 -28.58 11.40
CA ASP A 678 -6.29 -28.35 12.70
C ASP A 678 -7.76 -28.76 12.75
N THR A 679 -8.47 -28.72 11.60
CA THR A 679 -9.88 -29.13 11.49
C THR A 679 -10.11 -30.64 11.46
N GLY A 680 -9.04 -31.44 11.51
CA GLY A 680 -9.11 -32.89 11.52
C GLY A 680 -9.05 -33.58 10.14
N TRP A 681 -8.89 -32.80 9.04
CA TRP A 681 -8.62 -33.42 7.74
C TRP A 681 -7.25 -34.08 7.75
N THR A 682 -7.19 -35.32 7.26
CA THR A 682 -5.95 -36.08 7.19
C THR A 682 -5.80 -36.77 5.83
N LYS A 683 -4.55 -36.97 5.41
CA LYS A 683 -4.18 -37.74 4.23
C LYS A 683 -2.96 -38.60 4.51
N ASP A 684 -3.10 -39.90 4.29
CA ASP A 684 -2.04 -40.87 4.48
C ASP A 684 -1.42 -41.25 3.13
N LEU A 685 -0.09 -41.36 3.09
CA LEU A 685 0.71 -41.61 1.91
C LEU A 685 1.87 -42.55 2.29
N LYS A 686 2.50 -43.15 1.28
CA LYS A 686 3.80 -43.89 1.43
C LYS A 686 4.81 -43.34 0.44
N THR A 687 6.06 -43.31 0.85
CA THR A 687 7.14 -42.94 -0.05
C THR A 687 7.42 -44.05 -1.08
N ASP A 688 7.76 -43.65 -2.28
CA ASP A 688 8.17 -44.54 -3.38
C ASP A 688 9.62 -45.09 -3.18
N LYS A 689 10.14 -45.78 -4.21
CA LYS A 689 11.50 -46.36 -4.19
C LYS A 689 12.60 -45.30 -4.09
N GLU A 690 12.37 -44.13 -4.58
CA GLU A 690 13.24 -42.95 -4.54
C GLU A 690 13.08 -42.14 -3.24
N GLY A 691 12.20 -42.61 -2.33
CA GLY A 691 11.88 -41.95 -1.06
C GLY A 691 10.95 -40.74 -1.25
N ILE A 692 10.26 -40.61 -2.38
CA ILE A 692 9.42 -39.45 -2.70
C ILE A 692 7.95 -39.75 -2.38
N ALA A 693 7.28 -38.79 -1.72
CA ALA A 693 5.83 -38.73 -1.58
C ALA A 693 5.30 -37.40 -2.11
N ALA A 694 4.15 -37.44 -2.77
CA ALA A 694 3.53 -36.26 -3.35
C ALA A 694 2.04 -36.18 -2.98
N PHE A 695 1.55 -34.99 -2.65
CA PHE A 695 0.15 -34.77 -2.38
C PHE A 695 -0.26 -33.33 -2.72
N ASN A 696 -1.54 -33.14 -3.00
CA ASN A 696 -2.11 -31.81 -3.14
C ASN A 696 -2.60 -31.33 -1.77
N ILE A 697 -2.29 -30.07 -1.44
CA ILE A 697 -2.89 -29.38 -0.29
C ILE A 697 -4.41 -29.36 -0.47
N ILE A 698 -5.16 -29.54 0.63
CA ILE A 698 -6.63 -29.52 0.62
C ILE A 698 -7.16 -28.30 -0.11
N LYS A 699 -8.12 -28.52 -1.01
CA LYS A 699 -8.89 -27.47 -1.69
C LYS A 699 -10.14 -27.14 -0.88
N ASP A 700 -10.74 -26.00 -1.18
CA ASP A 700 -12.00 -25.51 -0.58
C ASP A 700 -12.00 -25.49 0.97
N TYR A 701 -10.79 -25.37 1.56
CA TYR A 701 -10.61 -25.36 3.00
C TYR A 701 -11.03 -24.04 3.64
N PHE A 702 -10.80 -22.95 2.93
CA PHE A 702 -11.04 -21.60 3.45
C PHE A 702 -12.51 -21.19 3.26
N PRO A 703 -13.06 -20.36 4.17
CA PRO A 703 -14.37 -19.76 3.98
C PRO A 703 -14.37 -18.85 2.75
N LYS A 704 -15.55 -18.42 2.29
CA LYS A 704 -15.64 -17.43 1.22
C LYS A 704 -14.88 -16.19 1.63
N TRP A 705 -14.16 -15.55 0.69
CA TRP A 705 -13.32 -14.39 0.99
C TRP A 705 -14.10 -13.25 1.68
N SER A 706 -15.41 -13.10 1.42
CA SER A 706 -16.28 -12.13 2.08
C SER A 706 -16.51 -12.38 3.57
N GLU A 707 -16.15 -13.55 4.08
CA GLU A 707 -16.26 -13.93 5.48
C GLU A 707 -14.98 -13.63 6.27
N PHE A 708 -13.92 -13.17 5.59
CA PHE A 708 -12.67 -12.76 6.23
C PHE A 708 -12.11 -11.49 5.59
N ASP A 709 -11.63 -10.59 6.44
CA ASP A 709 -11.07 -9.28 6.08
C ASP A 709 -9.54 -9.26 6.09
N LYS A 710 -8.90 -10.31 6.63
CA LYS A 710 -7.45 -10.45 6.74
C LYS A 710 -6.96 -11.62 5.91
N ARG A 711 -5.68 -11.58 5.56
CA ARG A 711 -5.01 -12.70 4.92
C ARG A 711 -5.04 -13.91 5.84
N HIS A 712 -5.79 -14.94 5.45
CA HIS A 712 -5.80 -16.21 6.17
C HIS A 712 -4.50 -16.97 5.90
N LYS A 713 -3.97 -17.55 6.95
CA LYS A 713 -2.82 -18.44 6.94
C LYS A 713 -3.18 -19.63 7.81
N GLU A 714 -3.13 -20.80 7.24
CA GLU A 714 -3.38 -22.04 7.95
C GLU A 714 -2.14 -22.90 7.98
N MET A 715 -2.11 -23.83 8.90
CA MET A 715 -0.96 -24.70 9.10
C MET A 715 -1.36 -26.15 8.80
N LEU A 716 -0.48 -26.87 8.12
CA LEU A 716 -0.56 -28.33 8.05
C LEU A 716 0.66 -28.94 8.71
N LEU A 717 0.43 -30.06 9.38
CA LEU A 717 1.46 -30.86 10.03
C LEU A 717 1.68 -32.11 9.18
N ILE A 718 2.90 -32.29 8.72
CA ILE A 718 3.34 -33.48 8.01
C ILE A 718 4.13 -34.33 9.01
N SER A 719 3.71 -35.55 9.22
CA SER A 719 4.45 -36.52 10.05
C SER A 719 4.89 -37.70 9.19
N LEU A 720 6.17 -38.02 9.32
CA LEU A 720 6.81 -39.19 8.73
C LEU A 720 7.00 -40.26 9.82
N SER A 721 6.60 -41.49 9.57
CA SER A 721 6.84 -42.64 10.46
C SER A 721 7.49 -43.80 9.70
N TYR A 722 8.47 -44.44 10.33
CA TYR A 722 9.15 -45.59 9.77
C TYR A 722 9.63 -46.53 10.89
N ASP A 723 9.30 -47.80 10.75
CA ASP A 723 9.71 -48.87 11.68
C ASP A 723 10.87 -49.63 11.06
N ASP A 724 11.98 -49.72 11.81
CA ASP A 724 13.20 -50.42 11.41
C ASP A 724 13.53 -51.50 12.45
N ASN A 725 13.98 -52.68 11.97
CA ASN A 725 14.35 -53.81 12.79
C ASN A 725 15.82 -53.69 13.31
N SER A 726 16.32 -52.48 13.45
CA SER A 726 17.64 -52.24 14.02
C SER A 726 17.61 -52.37 15.55
N SER A 727 18.54 -53.16 16.06
CA SER A 727 18.73 -53.40 17.50
C SER A 727 19.97 -52.66 18.04
N GLY A 728 20.00 -52.37 19.33
CA GLY A 728 21.11 -51.64 19.94
C GLY A 728 20.93 -51.45 21.43
N ILE A 729 21.80 -50.62 22.01
CA ILE A 729 21.75 -50.22 23.43
C ILE A 729 21.70 -48.71 23.53
N LEU A 730 20.75 -48.16 24.26
CA LEU A 730 20.70 -46.75 24.61
C LEU A 730 20.70 -46.58 26.13
N ASN A 731 21.67 -45.85 26.70
CA ASN A 731 21.77 -45.60 28.14
C ASN A 731 21.71 -46.88 29.00
N GLY A 732 22.28 -47.99 28.49
CA GLY A 732 22.27 -49.29 29.17
C GLY A 732 20.98 -50.12 29.00
N VAL A 733 20.01 -49.66 28.25
CA VAL A 733 18.75 -50.37 27.93
C VAL A 733 18.84 -50.95 26.52
N ASN A 734 18.63 -52.27 26.39
CA ASN A 734 18.60 -52.94 25.10
C ASN A 734 17.27 -52.66 24.39
N TYR A 735 17.31 -52.63 23.05
CA TYR A 735 16.13 -52.59 22.21
C TYR A 735 16.33 -53.44 20.97
N SER A 736 15.26 -53.99 20.45
CA SER A 736 15.28 -54.86 19.26
C SER A 736 14.74 -54.17 18.00
N LYS A 737 13.99 -53.06 18.16
CA LYS A 737 13.38 -52.31 17.08
C LYS A 737 13.62 -50.80 17.24
N THR A 738 13.66 -50.11 16.16
CA THR A 738 13.71 -48.63 16.17
C THR A 738 12.54 -48.05 15.40
N LYS A 739 11.74 -47.18 16.03
CA LYS A 739 10.68 -46.38 15.38
C LYS A 739 11.15 -44.97 15.22
N TYR A 740 11.29 -44.56 13.97
CA TYR A 740 11.61 -43.18 13.60
C TYR A 740 10.33 -42.40 13.38
N THR A 741 10.23 -41.20 13.94
CA THR A 741 9.15 -40.27 13.70
C THR A 741 9.70 -38.89 13.45
N LEU A 742 9.28 -38.21 12.38
CA LEU A 742 9.67 -36.85 12.10
C LEU A 742 8.44 -36.01 11.79
N THR A 743 8.38 -34.79 12.31
CA THR A 743 7.30 -33.82 12.03
C THR A 743 7.85 -32.63 11.28
N TYR A 744 7.04 -32.11 10.36
CA TYR A 744 7.36 -30.95 9.53
C TYR A 744 6.11 -30.06 9.40
N PRO A 745 6.02 -28.93 10.12
CA PRO A 745 4.92 -27.98 9.95
C PRO A 745 5.14 -27.10 8.71
N LEU A 746 4.06 -26.85 7.97
CA LEU A 746 4.05 -25.99 6.79
C LEU A 746 2.86 -25.05 6.83
N SER A 747 3.03 -23.83 6.39
CA SER A 747 1.92 -22.88 6.24
C SER A 747 1.42 -22.84 4.79
N PHE A 748 0.10 -22.67 4.63
CA PHE A 748 -0.51 -22.48 3.33
C PHE A 748 -1.59 -21.40 3.38
N TYR A 749 -1.95 -20.89 2.22
CA TYR A 749 -2.85 -19.76 2.04
C TYR A 749 -3.99 -20.14 1.11
N PRO A 750 -5.06 -19.33 1.08
CA PRO A 750 -6.11 -19.49 0.08
C PRO A 750 -5.57 -19.41 -1.35
N ASN A 751 -6.05 -20.27 -2.24
CA ASN A 751 -5.71 -20.19 -3.65
C ASN A 751 -6.47 -19.03 -4.31
N GLU A 752 -5.79 -18.22 -5.10
CA GLU A 752 -6.44 -17.12 -5.84
C GLU A 752 -7.62 -17.60 -6.69
N ASN A 753 -7.55 -18.78 -7.28
CA ASN A 753 -8.61 -19.32 -8.13
C ASN A 753 -9.89 -19.67 -7.38
N GLU A 754 -9.81 -19.94 -6.07
CA GLU A 754 -10.97 -20.24 -5.23
C GLU A 754 -11.76 -18.95 -4.90
N TYR A 755 -11.11 -17.80 -4.99
CA TYR A 755 -11.69 -16.47 -4.69
C TYR A 755 -11.98 -15.63 -5.92
N LYS A 756 -11.66 -16.10 -7.12
CA LYS A 756 -11.98 -15.40 -8.37
C LYS A 756 -13.49 -15.34 -8.56
N SER A 757 -14.07 -14.14 -8.48
CA SER A 757 -15.47 -13.89 -8.76
C SER A 757 -15.62 -13.32 -10.17
N TYR A 758 -15.78 -14.19 -11.16
CA TYR A 758 -16.12 -13.76 -12.51
C TYR A 758 -17.50 -13.09 -12.57
N LYS A 759 -18.44 -13.46 -11.68
CA LYS A 759 -19.80 -12.94 -11.66
C LYS A 759 -19.81 -11.43 -11.47
N ASP A 760 -19.16 -10.91 -10.43
CA ASP A 760 -19.17 -9.47 -10.10
C ASP A 760 -18.38 -8.67 -11.13
N GLY A 761 -17.23 -9.19 -11.57
CA GLY A 761 -16.45 -8.60 -12.64
C GLY A 761 -17.23 -8.53 -13.96
N LEU A 762 -17.95 -9.59 -14.35
CA LEU A 762 -18.78 -9.60 -15.55
C LEU A 762 -19.98 -8.66 -15.45
N ILE A 763 -20.62 -8.52 -14.29
CA ILE A 763 -21.70 -7.56 -14.08
C ILE A 763 -21.16 -6.14 -14.33
N ILE A 764 -20.03 -5.78 -13.77
CA ILE A 764 -19.41 -4.46 -13.95
C ILE A 764 -19.00 -4.25 -15.41
N ALA A 765 -18.41 -5.25 -16.05
CA ALA A 765 -18.04 -5.17 -17.46
C ALA A 765 -19.28 -4.98 -18.35
N MET A 766 -20.37 -5.75 -18.12
CA MET A 766 -21.62 -5.58 -18.85
C MET A 766 -22.25 -4.20 -18.64
N LEU A 767 -22.31 -3.72 -17.39
CA LEU A 767 -22.81 -2.38 -17.10
C LEU A 767 -21.99 -1.30 -17.79
N THR A 768 -20.68 -1.44 -17.81
CA THR A 768 -19.77 -0.52 -18.51
C THR A 768 -19.99 -0.55 -20.01
N LEU A 769 -20.12 -1.74 -20.62
CA LEU A 769 -20.40 -1.90 -22.05
C LEU A 769 -21.77 -1.36 -22.44
N LEU A 770 -22.82 -1.62 -21.65
CA LEU A 770 -24.15 -1.06 -21.87
C LEU A 770 -24.16 0.46 -21.81
N LEU A 771 -23.48 1.03 -20.80
CA LEU A 771 -23.35 2.48 -20.68
C LEU A 771 -22.57 3.08 -21.85
N ALA A 772 -21.45 2.47 -22.23
CA ALA A 772 -20.64 2.90 -23.37
C ALA A 772 -21.44 2.81 -24.69
N SER A 773 -22.18 1.73 -24.89
CA SER A 773 -23.04 1.54 -26.07
C SER A 773 -24.16 2.56 -26.12
N PHE A 774 -24.81 2.85 -24.99
CA PHE A 774 -25.83 3.87 -24.87
C PHE A 774 -25.27 5.27 -25.18
N VAL A 775 -24.10 5.59 -24.65
CA VAL A 775 -23.40 6.85 -24.92
C VAL A 775 -23.03 6.96 -26.40
N ALA A 776 -22.47 5.91 -26.98
CA ALA A 776 -22.12 5.88 -28.42
C ALA A 776 -23.36 6.02 -29.31
N TYR A 777 -24.46 5.31 -29.00
CA TYR A 777 -25.73 5.43 -29.73
C TYR A 777 -26.30 6.85 -29.68
N ARG A 778 -26.39 7.44 -28.48
CA ARG A 778 -26.86 8.83 -28.29
C ARG A 778 -25.96 9.83 -28.99
N PHE A 779 -24.63 9.66 -28.91
CA PHE A 779 -23.66 10.51 -29.62
C PHE A 779 -23.87 10.46 -31.14
N ARG A 780 -24.04 9.25 -31.73
CA ARG A 780 -24.31 9.08 -33.15
C ARG A 780 -25.64 9.74 -33.54
N ARG A 781 -26.70 9.54 -32.76
CA ARG A 781 -28.03 10.14 -33.00
C ARG A 781 -28.00 11.68 -32.91
N ASN A 782 -27.23 12.25 -32.00
CA ASN A 782 -27.11 13.71 -31.86
C ASN A 782 -26.26 14.35 -32.97
N ARG A 783 -25.30 13.63 -33.55
CA ARG A 783 -24.53 14.10 -34.71
C ARG A 783 -25.35 14.23 -36.00
N THR A 784 -26.45 13.53 -36.10
CA THR A 784 -27.35 13.59 -37.25
C THR A 784 -28.42 14.72 -37.15
N LYS A 785 -28.45 15.47 -36.01
CA LYS A 785 -29.32 16.62 -35.87
C LYS A 785 -28.69 17.84 -36.53
N PRO A 786 -29.51 18.69 -37.20
CA PRO A 786 -29.01 19.92 -37.82
C PRO A 786 -28.36 20.84 -36.77
N PHE A 787 -27.33 21.54 -37.18
CA PHE A 787 -26.56 22.48 -36.37
C PHE A 787 -27.50 23.58 -35.83
N SER A 788 -27.48 23.83 -34.53
CA SER A 788 -28.07 25.04 -33.94
C SER A 788 -26.93 26.02 -33.68
N GLU A 789 -27.00 27.18 -34.29
CA GLU A 789 -26.11 28.30 -34.08
C GLU A 789 -26.23 28.79 -32.63
N VAL A 790 -25.15 28.76 -31.87
CA VAL A 790 -25.13 29.36 -30.53
C VAL A 790 -24.53 30.76 -30.67
N ARG A 791 -25.35 31.78 -30.64
CA ARG A 791 -24.91 33.19 -30.52
C ARG A 791 -24.49 33.41 -29.06
N TYR A 792 -23.27 33.84 -28.86
CA TYR A 792 -22.79 34.37 -27.59
C TYR A 792 -23.10 35.86 -27.56
N ASP A 793 -24.18 36.25 -26.88
CA ASP A 793 -24.44 37.65 -26.57
C ASP A 793 -23.38 38.14 -25.57
N GLU A 794 -22.70 39.20 -25.90
CA GLU A 794 -21.79 39.91 -24.99
C GLU A 794 -22.66 40.59 -23.89
N LYS A 795 -22.51 40.16 -22.69
CA LYS A 795 -22.80 40.88 -21.47
C LYS A 795 -21.69 40.72 -20.43
#